data_6b74de0dc93a696e8530514dc59e9d08
#
_entry.id   6b74de0dc93a696e8530514dc59e9d08
#
_cell.length_a   1.000
_cell.length_b   1.000
_cell.length_c   1.000
_cell.angle_alpha   90.00
_cell.angle_beta   90.00
_cell.angle_gamma   90.00
#
_symmetry.space_group_name_H-M   'P 1'
#
loop_
_entity.id
_entity.type
_entity.pdbx_description
1 polymer ?
#
loop_
_entity_poly.entity_id
_entity_poly.type
_entity_poly.pdbx_seq_one_letter_code
_entity_poly.pdbx_strand_id
1 'polypeptide(L)'
;FFMPACFTMFESGMVRAKNSYNVALKNVSDLCAAIVTFWVLGFAIMFGSSSGGWFGTDGFFGEGMSSSKDLLFFAFQATFVGTAATIVAGAVAERMKFSAYVIISIAVSALIYPVSGHWIWGSAFGSEVPGWLESDGFMDFAGSTVVHSVGAWVALAGVYMLGPRIGRFNKDGKAQDIPGHNLLQTTLGVLILWFGWFGFNAGSTLSADENVPKIIVNTMLAGSSGGLVCLLISAIPQGSKIRVEKVLNGVLGGLVGVTAGCMYFEPTMAMIAGGIGGAVCYFADEFVLKVLKLDDPVAAISVHGFSGVWGTLAVALLAPVDLLANDGRLSQFMIQLKGVISVFIWAFGSGLLVFGILKLFHDLRVDPEDEHIGLNVAEHGAKTVWLDTMKTMQHIVQTGDLTARAEVEFGTEAGETAIAFNNLLERFQSSISMMANSSQQVLVKCATLDESVQKAIIQSKKQREDTKAAVKSINQVLNHASENHLSASQASMSAKEMLDKGHLGSAKIEQLRHIVSQLAVDLQESSEESSQVLDATNNISTVVSLISEIAEQTNLLALNAAIEAARAGDSGRGFAVVADEVRNLAKKTQKATQAIHDQVNNLQAQTLHSSETLSVHSEKAKITSKETDQTSRTIATIIEAVEEIYGYNNTILQAADKQQVLTEQVNNSLSSVETLAKDAEEGCEELTLVTQTLRRDAEAFKKTSDQYKY
;
A
#
# COMPACT_ATOMS: atom_id res chain seq x y z
N PHE A 1 -9.44 4.66 -1.87
CA PHE A 1 -9.50 4.35 -3.32
C PHE A 1 -8.18 3.75 -3.85
N PHE A 2 -7.01 4.22 -3.39
CA PHE A 2 -5.73 3.64 -3.79
C PHE A 2 -5.53 2.20 -3.30
N MET A 3 -6.12 1.80 -2.18
CA MET A 3 -5.89 0.47 -1.60
C MET A 3 -6.26 -0.68 -2.53
N PRO A 4 -7.42 -0.72 -3.23
CA PRO A 4 -7.71 -1.79 -4.18
C PRO A 4 -6.71 -1.89 -5.33
N ALA A 5 -6.23 -0.76 -5.85
CA ALA A 5 -5.17 -0.78 -6.87
C ALA A 5 -3.87 -1.37 -6.34
N CYS A 6 -3.54 -1.11 -5.09
CA CYS A 6 -2.34 -1.61 -4.44
C CYS A 6 -2.46 -3.08 -4.05
N PHE A 7 -3.65 -3.52 -3.61
CA PHE A 7 -3.95 -4.93 -3.44
C PHE A 7 -3.81 -5.68 -4.76
N THR A 8 -4.29 -5.09 -5.87
CA THR A 8 -4.07 -5.66 -7.20
C THR A 8 -2.59 -5.89 -7.49
N MET A 9 -1.72 -4.93 -7.18
CA MET A 9 -0.27 -5.07 -7.38
C MET A 9 0.34 -6.09 -6.43
N PHE A 10 0.00 -6.01 -5.14
CA PHE A 10 0.49 -6.91 -4.11
C PHE A 10 0.11 -8.35 -4.41
N GLU A 11 -1.16 -8.63 -4.59
CA GLU A 11 -1.69 -9.97 -4.79
C GLU A 11 -1.26 -10.57 -6.14
N SER A 12 -1.30 -9.77 -7.23
CA SER A 12 -0.83 -10.25 -8.53
C SER A 12 0.62 -10.67 -8.47
N GLY A 13 1.48 -9.92 -7.77
CA GLY A 13 2.89 -10.26 -7.60
C GLY A 13 3.12 -11.51 -6.75
N MET A 14 2.25 -11.77 -5.77
CA MET A 14 2.32 -12.92 -4.85
C MET A 14 1.83 -14.24 -5.46
N VAL A 15 1.05 -14.20 -6.52
CA VAL A 15 0.58 -15.39 -7.23
C VAL A 15 1.50 -15.76 -8.39
N ARG A 16 1.29 -16.95 -8.97
CA ARG A 16 2.01 -17.36 -10.18
C ARG A 16 1.53 -16.55 -11.39
N ALA A 17 2.44 -16.21 -12.32
CA ALA A 17 2.18 -15.36 -13.49
C ALA A 17 0.94 -15.77 -14.30
N LYS A 18 0.68 -17.07 -14.42
CA LYS A 18 -0.48 -17.66 -15.12
C LYS A 18 -1.84 -17.30 -14.50
N ASN A 19 -1.86 -16.65 -13.32
CA ASN A 19 -3.08 -16.28 -12.60
C ASN A 19 -3.14 -14.77 -12.30
N SER A 20 -2.12 -13.99 -12.69
CA SER A 20 -1.97 -12.59 -12.30
C SER A 20 -3.11 -11.69 -12.83
N TYR A 21 -3.55 -11.91 -14.08
CA TYR A 21 -4.66 -11.14 -14.66
C TYR A 21 -6.01 -11.48 -14.03
N ASN A 22 -6.22 -12.77 -13.71
CA ASN A 22 -7.42 -13.20 -12.98
C ASN A 22 -7.53 -12.51 -11.63
N VAL A 23 -6.42 -12.43 -10.87
CA VAL A 23 -6.38 -11.72 -9.59
C VAL A 23 -6.61 -10.22 -9.77
N ALA A 24 -5.95 -9.60 -10.75
CA ALA A 24 -6.15 -8.19 -11.04
C ALA A 24 -7.62 -7.88 -11.39
N LEU A 25 -8.25 -8.71 -12.23
CA LEU A 25 -9.64 -8.52 -12.60
C LEU A 25 -10.60 -8.78 -11.43
N LYS A 26 -10.29 -9.74 -10.54
CA LYS A 26 -11.04 -9.95 -9.28
C LYS A 26 -11.06 -8.68 -8.45
N ASN A 27 -9.92 -8.05 -8.23
CA ASN A 27 -9.81 -6.82 -7.43
C ASN A 27 -10.55 -5.62 -8.05
N VAL A 28 -10.57 -5.49 -9.38
CA VAL A 28 -11.37 -4.44 -10.04
C VAL A 28 -12.86 -4.75 -9.93
N SER A 29 -13.23 -6.02 -10.13
CA SER A 29 -14.63 -6.45 -10.12
C SER A 29 -15.25 -6.39 -8.72
N ASP A 30 -14.47 -6.73 -7.68
CA ASP A 30 -14.96 -6.64 -6.31
C ASP A 30 -15.15 -5.19 -5.87
N LEU A 31 -14.23 -4.30 -6.23
CA LEU A 31 -14.41 -2.87 -5.96
C LEU A 31 -15.69 -2.33 -6.61
N CYS A 32 -15.92 -2.65 -7.89
CA CYS A 32 -17.13 -2.25 -8.59
C CYS A 32 -18.38 -2.85 -7.95
N ALA A 33 -18.35 -4.16 -7.66
CA ALA A 33 -19.46 -4.86 -7.02
C ALA A 33 -19.71 -4.32 -5.61
N ALA A 34 -18.66 -4.11 -4.81
CA ALA A 34 -18.76 -3.60 -3.45
C ALA A 34 -19.38 -2.21 -3.42
N ILE A 35 -18.90 -1.27 -4.24
CA ILE A 35 -19.44 0.10 -4.26
C ILE A 35 -20.92 0.10 -4.63
N VAL A 36 -21.30 -0.61 -5.71
CA VAL A 36 -22.68 -0.65 -6.17
C VAL A 36 -23.58 -1.33 -5.14
N THR A 37 -23.16 -2.48 -4.62
CA THR A 37 -23.95 -3.23 -3.64
C THR A 37 -24.08 -2.50 -2.31
N PHE A 38 -23.00 -1.84 -1.91
CA PHE A 38 -23.01 -1.03 -0.69
C PHE A 38 -23.93 0.18 -0.84
N TRP A 39 -23.99 0.82 -2.02
CA TRP A 39 -24.97 1.88 -2.30
C TRP A 39 -26.40 1.38 -2.21
N VAL A 40 -26.68 0.21 -2.80
CA VAL A 40 -28.04 -0.33 -2.90
C VAL A 40 -28.56 -0.82 -1.55
N LEU A 41 -27.73 -1.55 -0.80
CA LEU A 41 -28.15 -2.27 0.42
C LEU A 41 -27.23 -2.02 1.60
N GLY A 42 -25.92 -2.16 1.41
CA GLY A 42 -24.98 -2.28 2.52
C GLY A 42 -24.93 -1.02 3.39
N PHE A 43 -24.98 0.15 2.78
CA PHE A 43 -24.95 1.42 3.53
C PHE A 43 -26.15 1.57 4.45
N ALA A 44 -27.34 1.24 3.97
CA ALA A 44 -28.57 1.25 4.74
C ALA A 44 -28.50 0.27 5.93
N ILE A 45 -28.01 -0.95 5.69
CA ILE A 45 -27.83 -1.96 6.75
C ILE A 45 -26.80 -1.50 7.78
N MET A 46 -25.75 -0.79 7.36
CA MET A 46 -24.67 -0.37 8.24
C MET A 46 -24.99 0.91 9.02
N PHE A 47 -25.61 1.89 8.38
CA PHE A 47 -25.74 3.26 8.90
C PHE A 47 -27.18 3.78 8.93
N GLY A 48 -28.15 2.99 8.52
CA GLY A 48 -29.57 3.33 8.64
C GLY A 48 -30.05 3.34 10.09
N SER A 49 -31.28 3.75 10.30
CA SER A 49 -31.92 3.75 11.62
C SER A 49 -31.85 2.37 12.25
N SER A 50 -31.24 2.30 13.42
CA SER A 50 -30.81 1.05 14.05
C SER A 50 -32.01 0.24 14.59
N SER A 51 -32.09 -1.02 14.20
CA SER A 51 -33.02 -1.99 14.81
C SER A 51 -32.34 -2.67 16.01
N GLY A 52 -32.49 -2.02 17.18
CA GLY A 52 -32.00 -2.55 18.45
C GLY A 52 -30.48 -2.76 18.52
N GLY A 53 -29.70 -2.03 17.73
CA GLY A 53 -28.23 -2.13 17.67
C GLY A 53 -27.69 -3.23 16.74
N TRP A 54 -28.57 -3.94 16.01
CA TRP A 54 -28.15 -5.09 15.19
C TRP A 54 -27.91 -4.77 13.73
N PHE A 55 -28.76 -3.97 13.12
CA PHE A 55 -28.65 -3.54 11.72
C PHE A 55 -29.54 -2.34 11.44
N GLY A 56 -29.22 -1.58 10.42
CA GLY A 56 -30.02 -0.46 9.92
C GLY A 56 -31.20 -0.93 9.05
N THR A 57 -32.28 -0.15 9.03
CA THR A 57 -33.55 -0.52 8.40
C THR A 57 -34.06 0.45 7.35
N ASP A 58 -33.37 1.56 7.13
CA ASP A 58 -33.74 2.61 6.15
C ASP A 58 -32.51 3.15 5.40
N GLY A 59 -32.73 4.09 4.49
CA GLY A 59 -31.65 4.67 3.69
C GLY A 59 -31.18 3.79 2.51
N PHE A 60 -31.99 2.82 2.10
CA PHE A 60 -31.70 1.99 0.93
C PHE A 60 -31.59 2.84 -0.35
N PHE A 61 -30.74 2.45 -1.27
CA PHE A 61 -30.49 3.16 -2.54
C PHE A 61 -30.02 4.62 -2.34
N GLY A 62 -29.45 4.93 -1.17
CA GLY A 62 -29.01 6.29 -0.84
C GLY A 62 -30.16 7.24 -0.48
N GLU A 63 -31.33 6.70 -0.13
CA GLU A 63 -32.46 7.51 0.31
C GLU A 63 -32.08 8.35 1.54
N GLY A 64 -32.41 9.64 1.52
CA GLY A 64 -32.08 10.58 2.59
C GLY A 64 -30.69 11.24 2.46
N MET A 65 -29.80 10.76 1.62
CA MET A 65 -28.50 11.41 1.38
C MET A 65 -28.70 12.63 0.49
N SER A 66 -28.69 13.81 1.05
CA SER A 66 -28.93 15.05 0.31
C SER A 66 -27.78 16.07 0.41
N SER A 67 -26.95 15.95 1.43
CA SER A 67 -25.85 16.88 1.65
C SER A 67 -24.52 16.37 1.02
N SER A 68 -23.63 17.29 0.69
CA SER A 68 -22.27 16.94 0.27
C SER A 68 -21.51 16.13 1.35
N LYS A 69 -21.85 16.35 2.61
CA LYS A 69 -21.25 15.63 3.74
C LYS A 69 -21.70 14.16 3.74
N ASP A 70 -22.97 13.89 3.48
CA ASP A 70 -23.51 12.54 3.42
C ASP A 70 -22.87 11.74 2.28
N LEU A 71 -22.79 12.36 1.10
CA LEU A 71 -22.14 11.74 -0.06
C LEU A 71 -20.64 11.49 0.16
N LEU A 72 -19.96 12.41 0.86
CA LEU A 72 -18.55 12.22 1.20
C LEU A 72 -18.38 11.09 2.22
N PHE A 73 -19.25 11.01 3.22
CA PHE A 73 -19.25 9.91 4.19
C PHE A 73 -19.50 8.57 3.49
N PHE A 74 -20.49 8.50 2.60
CA PHE A 74 -20.70 7.31 1.78
C PHE A 74 -19.45 6.95 0.99
N ALA A 75 -18.87 7.91 0.26
CA ALA A 75 -17.69 7.66 -0.56
C ALA A 75 -16.51 7.14 0.27
N PHE A 76 -16.32 7.66 1.49
CA PHE A 76 -15.33 7.17 2.42
C PHE A 76 -15.62 5.74 2.86
N GLN A 77 -16.83 5.44 3.32
CA GLN A 77 -17.23 4.11 3.80
C GLN A 77 -17.25 3.06 2.68
N ALA A 78 -17.58 3.46 1.45
CA ALA A 78 -17.54 2.58 0.29
C ALA A 78 -16.13 2.05 -0.01
N THR A 79 -15.08 2.80 0.34
CA THR A 79 -13.70 2.33 0.18
C THR A 79 -13.33 1.27 1.24
N PHE A 80 -13.93 1.32 2.41
CA PHE A 80 -13.71 0.36 3.49
C PHE A 80 -14.35 -0.99 3.17
N VAL A 81 -15.59 -1.01 2.71
CA VAL A 81 -16.25 -2.26 2.30
C VAL A 81 -15.52 -2.91 1.11
N GLY A 82 -15.03 -2.10 0.14
CA GLY A 82 -14.20 -2.59 -0.94
C GLY A 82 -12.93 -3.27 -0.42
N THR A 83 -12.28 -2.68 0.59
CA THR A 83 -11.09 -3.26 1.22
C THR A 83 -11.41 -4.59 1.90
N ALA A 84 -12.52 -4.70 2.63
CA ALA A 84 -12.94 -5.96 3.26
C ALA A 84 -13.24 -7.06 2.24
N ALA A 85 -13.83 -6.72 1.10
CA ALA A 85 -14.10 -7.67 0.01
C ALA A 85 -12.80 -8.14 -0.67
N THR A 86 -11.88 -7.20 -0.96
CA THR A 86 -10.59 -7.48 -1.61
C THR A 86 -9.71 -8.44 -0.79
N ILE A 87 -9.73 -8.37 0.54
CA ILE A 87 -8.97 -9.31 1.42
C ILE A 87 -9.29 -10.78 1.09
N VAL A 88 -10.52 -11.06 0.68
CA VAL A 88 -10.92 -12.43 0.29
C VAL A 88 -10.27 -12.86 -1.03
N ALA A 89 -10.09 -11.93 -1.98
CA ALA A 89 -9.54 -12.23 -3.31
C ALA A 89 -8.18 -12.94 -3.25
N GLY A 90 -7.25 -12.37 -2.49
CA GLY A 90 -5.91 -12.90 -2.35
C GLY A 90 -5.86 -14.28 -1.72
N ALA A 91 -6.65 -14.50 -0.67
CA ALA A 91 -6.69 -15.79 0.04
C ALA A 91 -7.21 -16.95 -0.83
N VAL A 92 -8.17 -16.70 -1.72
CA VAL A 92 -8.78 -17.70 -2.61
C VAL A 92 -8.16 -17.72 -4.01
N ALA A 93 -7.10 -16.94 -4.23
CA ALA A 93 -6.44 -16.80 -5.51
C ALA A 93 -5.98 -18.16 -6.09
N GLU A 94 -5.81 -18.18 -7.40
CA GLU A 94 -5.31 -19.30 -8.22
C GLU A 94 -6.24 -20.53 -8.36
N ARG A 95 -7.36 -20.61 -7.61
CA ARG A 95 -8.22 -21.80 -7.64
C ARG A 95 -9.73 -21.54 -7.55
N MET A 96 -10.13 -20.32 -7.15
CA MET A 96 -11.55 -19.99 -7.09
C MET A 96 -12.06 -19.46 -8.43
N LYS A 97 -13.21 -19.97 -8.88
CA LYS A 97 -13.91 -19.46 -10.07
C LYS A 97 -14.19 -17.96 -9.94
N PHE A 98 -13.99 -17.23 -11.01
CA PHE A 98 -14.19 -15.78 -11.03
C PHE A 98 -15.63 -15.37 -10.70
N SER A 99 -16.61 -16.05 -11.32
CA SER A 99 -18.04 -15.82 -11.08
C SER A 99 -18.44 -16.10 -9.62
N ALA A 100 -17.92 -17.17 -9.02
CA ALA A 100 -18.15 -17.47 -7.62
C ALA A 100 -17.60 -16.37 -6.71
N TYR A 101 -16.42 -15.85 -7.02
CA TYR A 101 -15.79 -14.76 -6.26
C TYR A 101 -16.63 -13.48 -6.30
N VAL A 102 -17.14 -13.07 -7.46
CA VAL A 102 -17.99 -11.88 -7.59
C VAL A 102 -19.26 -11.99 -6.72
N ILE A 103 -19.88 -13.18 -6.69
CA ILE A 103 -21.06 -13.41 -5.84
C ILE A 103 -20.70 -13.29 -4.35
N ILE A 104 -19.55 -13.81 -3.94
CA ILE A 104 -19.06 -13.67 -2.55
C ILE A 104 -18.80 -12.21 -2.22
N SER A 105 -18.17 -11.45 -3.11
CA SER A 105 -17.92 -10.01 -2.93
C SER A 105 -19.23 -9.24 -2.74
N ILE A 106 -20.26 -9.55 -3.51
CA ILE A 106 -21.63 -9.00 -3.33
C ILE A 106 -22.18 -9.35 -1.95
N ALA A 107 -22.08 -10.61 -1.53
CA ALA A 107 -22.60 -11.04 -0.22
C ALA A 107 -21.85 -10.37 0.95
N VAL A 108 -20.53 -10.24 0.84
CA VAL A 108 -19.71 -9.50 1.82
C VAL A 108 -20.19 -8.06 1.92
N SER A 109 -20.34 -7.39 0.79
CA SER A 109 -20.64 -5.95 0.72
C SER A 109 -22.10 -5.63 1.02
N ALA A 110 -23.04 -6.56 0.74
CA ALA A 110 -24.46 -6.39 1.02
C ALA A 110 -24.81 -6.69 2.48
N LEU A 111 -24.19 -7.69 3.09
CA LEU A 111 -24.68 -8.28 4.33
C LEU A 111 -23.60 -8.49 5.39
N ILE A 112 -22.52 -9.22 5.06
CA ILE A 112 -21.59 -9.69 6.10
C ILE A 112 -20.88 -8.51 6.76
N TYR A 113 -20.27 -7.65 5.96
CA TYR A 113 -19.58 -6.45 6.42
C TYR A 113 -20.53 -5.41 7.03
N PRO A 114 -21.64 -5.04 6.38
CA PRO A 114 -22.54 -4.02 6.91
C PRO A 114 -23.13 -4.36 8.28
N VAL A 115 -23.54 -5.60 8.50
CA VAL A 115 -24.12 -6.02 9.78
C VAL A 115 -23.11 -5.90 10.91
N SER A 116 -21.91 -6.44 10.74
CA SER A 116 -20.86 -6.31 11.77
C SER A 116 -20.37 -4.86 11.91
N GLY A 117 -20.36 -4.11 10.83
CA GLY A 117 -20.03 -2.69 10.85
C GLY A 117 -21.07 -1.87 11.63
N HIS A 118 -22.37 -2.20 11.49
CA HIS A 118 -23.43 -1.58 12.28
C HIS A 118 -23.25 -1.79 13.78
N TRP A 119 -22.81 -2.98 14.19
CA TRP A 119 -22.60 -3.26 15.62
C TRP A 119 -21.58 -2.31 16.28
N ILE A 120 -20.63 -1.78 15.50
CA ILE A 120 -19.45 -1.07 15.98
C ILE A 120 -19.47 0.42 15.61
N TRP A 121 -20.02 0.76 14.43
CA TRP A 121 -20.05 2.11 13.87
C TRP A 121 -21.45 2.59 13.48
N GLY A 122 -22.49 1.91 13.95
CA GLY A 122 -23.88 2.14 13.52
C GLY A 122 -24.37 3.58 13.71
N SER A 123 -23.89 4.28 14.73
CA SER A 123 -24.29 5.68 15.00
C SER A 123 -23.49 6.72 14.21
N ALA A 124 -22.42 6.33 13.48
CA ALA A 124 -21.51 7.26 12.84
C ALA A 124 -22.15 8.17 11.76
N PHE A 125 -23.32 7.79 11.25
CA PHE A 125 -24.10 8.61 10.30
C PHE A 125 -25.30 9.33 10.95
N GLY A 126 -25.41 9.29 12.27
CA GLY A 126 -26.44 10.03 13.03
C GLY A 126 -27.64 9.19 13.49
N SER A 127 -27.53 7.86 13.47
CA SER A 127 -28.54 7.01 14.13
C SER A 127 -28.62 7.32 15.64
N GLU A 128 -29.82 7.51 16.17
CA GLU A 128 -30.04 7.76 17.61
C GLU A 128 -29.70 6.53 18.46
N VAL A 129 -29.85 5.34 17.91
CA VAL A 129 -29.54 4.08 18.60
C VAL A 129 -28.23 3.56 18.05
N PRO A 130 -27.16 3.56 18.84
CA PRO A 130 -25.86 3.02 18.41
C PRO A 130 -25.91 1.51 18.23
N GLY A 131 -24.89 0.98 17.56
CA GLY A 131 -24.67 -0.46 17.49
C GLY A 131 -24.51 -1.07 18.88
N TRP A 132 -24.85 -2.35 19.03
CA TRP A 132 -24.82 -2.97 20.36
C TRP A 132 -23.40 -3.09 20.94
N LEU A 133 -22.38 -3.32 20.11
CA LEU A 133 -20.98 -3.28 20.57
C LEU A 133 -20.50 -1.85 20.84
N GLU A 134 -20.94 -0.90 20.02
CA GLU A 134 -20.68 0.52 20.23
C GLU A 134 -21.26 0.98 21.56
N SER A 135 -22.50 0.56 21.89
CA SER A 135 -23.15 0.82 23.17
C SER A 135 -22.41 0.22 24.37
N ASP A 136 -21.76 -0.94 24.18
CA ASP A 136 -20.91 -1.56 25.18
C ASP A 136 -19.55 -0.86 25.36
N GLY A 137 -19.23 0.10 24.50
CA GLY A 137 -17.94 0.80 24.50
C GLY A 137 -16.82 0.03 23.78
N PHE A 138 -17.17 -0.78 22.80
CA PHE A 138 -16.17 -1.40 21.93
C PHE A 138 -15.46 -0.33 21.09
N MET A 139 -14.15 -0.38 21.07
CA MET A 139 -13.31 0.62 20.41
C MET A 139 -12.58 0.00 19.21
N ASP A 140 -12.94 0.45 18.03
CA ASP A 140 -12.21 0.15 16.77
C ASP A 140 -12.24 1.40 15.89
N PHE A 141 -11.21 2.23 16.04
CA PHE A 141 -11.21 3.55 15.42
C PHE A 141 -11.26 3.52 13.90
N ALA A 142 -10.43 2.71 13.28
CA ALA A 142 -10.34 2.67 11.83
C ALA A 142 -10.54 1.28 11.21
N GLY A 143 -10.85 0.23 11.99
CA GLY A 143 -11.34 -1.03 11.44
C GLY A 143 -10.40 -2.22 11.48
N SER A 144 -9.54 -2.37 12.52
CA SER A 144 -8.82 -3.63 12.71
C SER A 144 -9.77 -4.83 12.76
N THR A 145 -10.94 -4.67 13.40
CA THR A 145 -11.99 -5.69 13.42
C THR A 145 -12.99 -5.49 12.30
N VAL A 146 -13.58 -4.29 12.17
CA VAL A 146 -14.69 -4.02 11.22
C VAL A 146 -14.30 -4.31 9.79
N VAL A 147 -13.08 -3.98 9.39
CA VAL A 147 -12.61 -4.16 7.99
C VAL A 147 -11.74 -5.40 7.86
N HIS A 148 -10.61 -5.40 8.58
CA HIS A 148 -9.57 -6.40 8.35
C HIS A 148 -9.96 -7.78 8.85
N SER A 149 -10.46 -7.88 10.10
CA SER A 149 -10.87 -9.18 10.63
C SER A 149 -12.09 -9.74 9.91
N VAL A 150 -13.08 -8.91 9.55
CA VAL A 150 -14.25 -9.37 8.78
C VAL A 150 -13.82 -9.99 7.46
N GLY A 151 -13.03 -9.25 6.65
CA GLY A 151 -12.51 -9.78 5.38
C GLY A 151 -11.71 -11.07 5.56
N ALA A 152 -10.83 -11.12 6.56
CA ALA A 152 -9.99 -12.28 6.83
C ALA A 152 -10.77 -13.52 7.30
N TRP A 153 -11.83 -13.34 8.08
CA TRP A 153 -12.64 -14.49 8.54
C TRP A 153 -13.52 -15.05 7.44
N VAL A 154 -14.03 -14.20 6.54
CA VAL A 154 -14.66 -14.66 5.31
C VAL A 154 -13.65 -15.35 4.39
N ALA A 155 -12.44 -14.82 4.28
CA ALA A 155 -11.34 -15.45 3.55
C ALA A 155 -10.98 -16.82 4.12
N LEU A 156 -10.94 -16.96 5.45
CA LEU A 156 -10.72 -18.25 6.14
C LEU A 156 -11.80 -19.27 5.76
N ALA A 157 -13.07 -18.86 5.74
CA ALA A 157 -14.16 -19.72 5.29
C ALA A 157 -13.97 -20.16 3.82
N GLY A 158 -13.58 -19.23 2.94
CA GLY A 158 -13.28 -19.51 1.54
C GLY A 158 -12.12 -20.48 1.37
N VAL A 159 -11.01 -20.26 2.06
CA VAL A 159 -9.83 -21.14 2.01
C VAL A 159 -10.17 -22.54 2.50
N TYR A 160 -10.94 -22.64 3.59
CA TYR A 160 -11.41 -23.93 4.14
C TYR A 160 -12.30 -24.68 3.14
N MET A 161 -13.24 -24.01 2.50
CA MET A 161 -14.19 -24.60 1.57
C MET A 161 -13.58 -25.01 0.23
N LEU A 162 -12.59 -24.28 -0.25
CA LEU A 162 -11.89 -24.53 -1.52
C LEU A 162 -10.79 -25.59 -1.41
N GLY A 163 -10.15 -25.70 -0.25
CA GLY A 163 -8.95 -26.51 -0.06
C GLY A 163 -7.69 -25.87 -0.67
N PRO A 164 -6.56 -26.54 -0.55
CA PRO A 164 -5.26 -26.03 -1.01
C PRO A 164 -5.11 -26.07 -2.53
N ARG A 165 -4.23 -25.23 -3.07
CA ARG A 165 -3.79 -25.27 -4.48
C ARG A 165 -3.11 -26.60 -4.79
N ILE A 166 -3.21 -27.03 -6.03
CA ILE A 166 -2.53 -28.24 -6.51
C ILE A 166 -1.01 -28.07 -6.31
N GLY A 167 -0.40 -29.05 -5.63
CA GLY A 167 1.02 -29.05 -5.33
C GLY A 167 1.44 -28.29 -4.06
N ARG A 168 0.49 -27.67 -3.33
CA ARG A 168 0.81 -26.97 -2.07
C ARG A 168 1.27 -27.90 -0.96
N PHE A 169 0.75 -29.10 -0.91
CA PHE A 169 1.17 -30.13 0.03
C PHE A 169 1.62 -31.38 -0.72
N ASN A 170 2.75 -31.95 -0.30
CA ASN A 170 3.19 -33.24 -0.83
C ASN A 170 2.36 -34.41 -0.26
N LYS A 171 2.67 -35.64 -0.69
CA LYS A 171 1.97 -36.84 -0.21
C LYS A 171 2.04 -37.06 1.29
N ASP A 172 3.08 -36.56 1.95
CA ASP A 172 3.27 -36.66 3.40
C ASP A 172 2.59 -35.50 4.14
N GLY A 173 1.88 -34.62 3.45
CA GLY A 173 1.20 -33.44 4.02
C GLY A 173 2.13 -32.31 4.41
N LYS A 174 3.38 -32.30 3.92
CA LYS A 174 4.34 -31.23 4.15
C LYS A 174 4.12 -30.14 3.11
N ALA A 175 4.05 -28.90 3.58
CA ALA A 175 3.89 -27.73 2.71
C ALA A 175 5.08 -27.60 1.74
N GLN A 176 4.74 -27.34 0.47
CA GLN A 176 5.69 -27.01 -0.59
C GLN A 176 5.63 -25.50 -0.85
N ASP A 177 6.76 -24.92 -1.20
CA ASP A 177 6.81 -23.50 -1.51
C ASP A 177 6.25 -23.24 -2.92
N ILE A 178 5.32 -22.28 -3.03
CA ILE A 178 4.77 -21.79 -4.31
C ILE A 178 5.06 -20.30 -4.32
N PRO A 179 6.21 -19.85 -4.85
CA PRO A 179 6.60 -18.46 -4.82
C PRO A 179 5.73 -17.62 -5.76
N GLY A 180 5.53 -16.35 -5.37
CA GLY A 180 4.98 -15.33 -6.25
C GLY A 180 5.92 -15.05 -7.44
N HIS A 181 5.35 -14.62 -8.54
CA HIS A 181 6.13 -14.41 -9.77
C HIS A 181 6.88 -13.07 -9.80
N ASN A 182 6.42 -12.07 -9.03
CA ASN A 182 6.99 -10.73 -9.08
C ASN A 182 7.01 -10.04 -7.71
N LEU A 183 8.05 -10.33 -6.93
CA LEU A 183 8.22 -9.74 -5.61
C LEU A 183 8.51 -8.22 -5.65
N LEU A 184 9.02 -7.69 -6.75
CA LEU A 184 9.21 -6.24 -6.92
C LEU A 184 7.85 -5.53 -7.02
N GLN A 185 6.93 -6.07 -7.82
CA GLN A 185 5.55 -5.58 -7.93
C GLN A 185 4.83 -5.69 -6.57
N THR A 186 4.99 -6.82 -5.87
CA THR A 186 4.49 -7.01 -4.51
C THR A 186 5.00 -5.94 -3.55
N THR A 187 6.31 -5.66 -3.59
CA THR A 187 6.95 -4.63 -2.75
C THR A 187 6.37 -3.26 -3.02
N LEU A 188 6.23 -2.89 -4.29
CA LEU A 188 5.63 -1.61 -4.68
C LEU A 188 4.16 -1.54 -4.21
N GLY A 189 3.40 -2.62 -4.35
CA GLY A 189 2.05 -2.74 -3.81
C GLY A 189 1.99 -2.43 -2.32
N VAL A 190 2.88 -3.02 -1.50
CA VAL A 190 2.94 -2.77 -0.05
C VAL A 190 3.29 -1.32 0.28
N LEU A 191 4.25 -0.72 -0.43
CA LEU A 191 4.62 0.68 -0.18
C LEU A 191 3.48 1.65 -0.48
N ILE A 192 2.72 1.40 -1.55
CA ILE A 192 1.57 2.23 -1.89
C ILE A 192 0.37 1.92 -0.96
N LEU A 193 0.19 0.65 -0.52
CA LEU A 193 -0.77 0.30 0.55
C LEU A 193 -0.46 1.08 1.82
N TRP A 194 0.81 1.15 2.22
CA TRP A 194 1.23 1.93 3.39
C TRP A 194 0.90 3.41 3.23
N PHE A 195 1.15 3.98 2.08
CA PHE A 195 0.73 5.35 1.78
C PHE A 195 -0.80 5.51 1.88
N GLY A 196 -1.56 4.58 1.31
CA GLY A 196 -3.02 4.56 1.41
C GLY A 196 -3.51 4.45 2.85
N TRP A 197 -2.73 3.79 3.73
CA TRP A 197 -3.06 3.64 5.15
C TRP A 197 -3.06 4.94 5.95
N PHE A 198 -2.33 5.95 5.50
CA PHE A 198 -2.45 7.28 6.10
C PHE A 198 -3.85 7.86 5.89
N GLY A 199 -4.41 7.70 4.69
CA GLY A 199 -5.80 8.07 4.42
C GLY A 199 -6.79 7.15 5.13
N PHE A 200 -6.50 5.87 5.23
CA PHE A 200 -7.33 4.90 5.93
C PHE A 200 -7.48 5.25 7.42
N ASN A 201 -6.38 5.43 8.13
CA ASN A 201 -6.38 5.72 9.56
C ASN A 201 -6.71 7.19 9.86
N ALA A 202 -5.99 8.13 9.27
CA ALA A 202 -6.20 9.54 9.56
C ALA A 202 -7.52 10.07 8.98
N GLY A 203 -7.99 9.52 7.87
CA GLY A 203 -9.30 9.85 7.31
C GLY A 203 -10.47 9.43 8.21
N SER A 204 -10.26 8.44 9.09
CA SER A 204 -11.27 7.97 10.05
C SER A 204 -11.62 9.00 11.12
N THR A 205 -10.89 10.10 11.25
CA THR A 205 -11.34 11.26 12.04
C THR A 205 -12.56 11.95 11.42
N LEU A 206 -12.85 11.73 10.15
CA LEU A 206 -13.90 12.42 9.37
C LEU A 206 -13.77 13.94 9.35
N SER A 207 -12.63 14.46 9.78
CA SER A 207 -12.29 15.87 9.88
C SER A 207 -10.78 16.06 9.75
N ALA A 208 -10.34 17.26 9.37
CA ALA A 208 -8.95 17.64 9.42
C ALA A 208 -8.64 18.30 10.77
N ASP A 209 -8.58 17.50 11.81
CA ASP A 209 -8.37 17.95 13.18
C ASP A 209 -6.92 17.76 13.67
N GLU A 210 -6.68 18.12 14.91
CA GLU A 210 -5.38 18.04 15.59
C GLU A 210 -4.85 16.61 15.81
N ASN A 211 -5.70 15.59 15.68
CA ASN A 211 -5.30 14.20 15.86
C ASN A 211 -4.64 13.63 14.60
N VAL A 212 -4.92 14.18 13.42
CA VAL A 212 -4.42 13.69 12.14
C VAL A 212 -2.90 13.48 12.12
N PRO A 213 -2.06 14.43 12.57
CA PRO A 213 -0.61 14.23 12.60
C PRO A 213 -0.18 13.08 13.51
N LYS A 214 -0.80 12.94 14.68
CA LYS A 214 -0.54 11.83 15.61
C LYS A 214 -0.85 10.48 14.98
N ILE A 215 -2.01 10.37 14.32
CA ILE A 215 -2.44 9.14 13.65
C ILE A 215 -1.49 8.76 12.51
N ILE A 216 -1.02 9.73 11.73
CA ILE A 216 -0.04 9.51 10.67
C ILE A 216 1.27 8.96 11.26
N VAL A 217 1.80 9.59 12.31
CA VAL A 217 3.03 9.14 12.99
C VAL A 217 2.85 7.74 13.57
N ASN A 218 1.75 7.47 14.24
CA ASN A 218 1.42 6.17 14.80
C ASN A 218 1.38 5.09 13.71
N THR A 219 0.76 5.39 12.57
CA THR A 219 0.68 4.49 11.41
C THR A 219 2.08 4.23 10.82
N MET A 220 2.91 5.28 10.68
CA MET A 220 4.29 5.13 10.22
C MET A 220 5.12 4.23 11.11
N LEU A 221 5.10 4.49 12.41
CA LEU A 221 5.88 3.72 13.40
C LEU A 221 5.44 2.27 13.46
N ALA A 222 4.14 2.01 13.36
CA ALA A 222 3.59 0.67 13.43
C ALA A 222 3.97 -0.17 12.19
N GLY A 223 3.82 0.36 10.99
CA GLY A 223 4.26 -0.34 9.78
C GLY A 223 5.76 -0.61 9.77
N SER A 224 6.56 0.39 10.16
CA SER A 224 8.02 0.26 10.26
C SER A 224 8.43 -0.81 11.27
N SER A 225 7.86 -0.80 12.47
CA SER A 225 8.19 -1.75 13.52
C SER A 225 7.74 -3.17 13.17
N GLY A 226 6.58 -3.32 12.54
CA GLY A 226 6.09 -4.61 12.08
C GLY A 226 7.02 -5.25 11.04
N GLY A 227 7.45 -4.49 10.05
CA GLY A 227 8.43 -4.93 9.06
C GLY A 227 9.78 -5.27 9.67
N LEU A 228 10.31 -4.41 10.56
CA LEU A 228 11.59 -4.64 11.25
C LEU A 228 11.56 -5.90 12.15
N VAL A 229 10.49 -6.11 12.89
CA VAL A 229 10.34 -7.31 13.72
C VAL A 229 10.32 -8.57 12.85
N CYS A 230 9.59 -8.58 11.74
CA CYS A 230 9.60 -9.72 10.82
C CYS A 230 10.96 -9.93 10.14
N LEU A 231 11.66 -8.86 9.80
CA LEU A 231 13.03 -8.92 9.31
C LEU A 231 13.97 -9.59 10.34
N LEU A 232 13.90 -9.14 11.59
CA LEU A 232 14.70 -9.70 12.69
C LEU A 232 14.37 -11.18 12.94
N ILE A 233 13.07 -11.54 13.02
CA ILE A 233 12.65 -12.94 13.21
C ILE A 233 13.16 -13.81 12.07
N SER A 234 13.11 -13.31 10.82
CA SER A 234 13.58 -14.04 9.65
C SER A 234 15.11 -14.20 9.62
N ALA A 235 15.85 -13.28 10.23
CA ALA A 235 17.32 -13.28 10.25
C ALA A 235 17.94 -14.13 11.38
N ILE A 236 17.18 -14.44 12.46
CA ILE A 236 17.70 -15.16 13.63
C ILE A 236 18.18 -16.58 13.32
N PRO A 237 17.51 -17.42 12.52
CA PRO A 237 18.01 -18.76 12.22
C PRO A 237 19.27 -18.68 11.35
N GLN A 238 20.39 -19.21 11.86
CA GLN A 238 21.65 -19.23 11.13
C GLN A 238 21.52 -19.96 9.78
N GLY A 239 21.91 -19.26 8.69
CA GLY A 239 21.85 -19.79 7.33
C GLY A 239 20.47 -19.68 6.65
N SER A 240 19.45 -19.14 7.29
CA SER A 240 18.18 -18.87 6.63
C SER A 240 18.28 -17.62 5.73
N LYS A 241 17.68 -17.71 4.54
CA LYS A 241 17.52 -16.55 3.67
C LYS A 241 16.33 -15.73 4.17
N ILE A 242 16.49 -14.40 4.24
CA ILE A 242 15.39 -13.50 4.56
C ILE A 242 14.32 -13.65 3.47
N ARG A 243 13.11 -13.95 3.88
CA ARG A 243 11.97 -14.09 2.99
C ARG A 243 11.28 -12.74 2.82
N VAL A 244 11.34 -12.18 1.62
CA VAL A 244 10.82 -10.84 1.30
C VAL A 244 9.33 -10.75 1.62
N GLU A 245 8.55 -11.75 1.24
CA GLU A 245 7.11 -11.82 1.50
C GLU A 245 6.76 -11.75 2.99
N LYS A 246 7.57 -12.35 3.86
CA LYS A 246 7.34 -12.31 5.32
C LYS A 246 7.57 -10.90 5.89
N VAL A 247 8.58 -10.19 5.38
CA VAL A 247 8.86 -8.80 5.79
C VAL A 247 7.75 -7.87 5.31
N LEU A 248 7.30 -8.04 4.06
CA LEU A 248 6.21 -7.26 3.50
C LEU A 248 4.89 -7.47 4.24
N ASN A 249 4.55 -8.74 4.53
CA ASN A 249 3.39 -9.08 5.34
C ASN A 249 3.53 -8.57 6.78
N GLY A 250 4.76 -8.48 7.32
CA GLY A 250 5.04 -7.87 8.61
C GLY A 250 4.74 -6.38 8.66
N VAL A 251 5.06 -5.64 7.59
CA VAL A 251 4.65 -4.23 7.46
C VAL A 251 3.13 -4.11 7.51
N LEU A 252 2.42 -4.92 6.70
CA LEU A 252 0.97 -4.93 6.67
C LEU A 252 0.36 -5.36 8.02
N GLY A 253 0.91 -6.40 8.65
CA GLY A 253 0.48 -6.85 9.98
C GLY A 253 0.67 -5.79 11.06
N GLY A 254 1.73 -4.98 10.96
CA GLY A 254 1.95 -3.82 11.81
C GLY A 254 0.93 -2.71 11.59
N LEU A 255 0.61 -2.42 10.33
CA LEU A 255 -0.41 -1.44 9.94
C LEU A 255 -1.81 -1.86 10.43
N VAL A 256 -2.18 -3.12 10.24
CA VAL A 256 -3.45 -3.67 10.77
C VAL A 256 -3.47 -3.63 12.30
N GLY A 257 -2.35 -3.98 12.93
CA GLY A 257 -2.21 -4.03 14.38
C GLY A 257 -2.34 -2.67 15.10
N VAL A 258 -2.18 -1.56 14.39
CA VAL A 258 -2.35 -0.22 14.96
C VAL A 258 -3.72 0.38 14.64
N THR A 259 -4.41 -0.11 13.61
CA THR A 259 -5.58 0.51 12.99
C THR A 259 -6.72 0.81 13.99
N ALA A 260 -7.04 -0.11 14.91
CA ALA A 260 -8.07 0.12 15.93
C ALA A 260 -7.70 1.20 16.95
N GLY A 261 -6.41 1.34 17.23
CA GLY A 261 -5.89 2.22 18.29
C GLY A 261 -5.11 3.43 17.80
N CYS A 262 -5.00 3.64 16.50
CA CYS A 262 -4.08 4.65 15.95
C CYS A 262 -4.34 6.09 16.43
N MET A 263 -5.57 6.41 16.79
CA MET A 263 -5.94 7.67 17.41
C MET A 263 -5.58 7.74 18.91
N TYR A 264 -5.76 6.62 19.60
CA TYR A 264 -5.65 6.56 21.06
C TYR A 264 -4.22 6.36 21.54
N PHE A 265 -3.41 5.61 20.81
CA PHE A 265 -2.05 5.27 21.20
C PHE A 265 -1.13 6.47 21.22
N GLU A 266 -0.26 6.49 22.23
CA GLU A 266 0.95 7.29 22.16
C GLU A 266 1.95 6.68 21.16
N PRO A 267 2.80 7.47 20.50
CA PRO A 267 3.66 6.98 19.41
C PRO A 267 4.51 5.76 19.76
N THR A 268 5.04 5.70 20.99
CA THR A 268 5.80 4.51 21.46
C THR A 268 4.91 3.28 21.55
N MET A 269 3.67 3.44 21.99
CA MET A 269 2.72 2.33 22.10
C MET A 269 2.23 1.88 20.72
N ALA A 270 2.07 2.81 19.77
CA ALA A 270 1.79 2.48 18.39
C ALA A 270 2.92 1.65 17.74
N MET A 271 4.18 2.02 18.00
CA MET A 271 5.35 1.24 17.58
C MET A 271 5.32 -0.18 18.17
N ILE A 272 4.99 -0.33 19.45
CA ILE A 272 4.87 -1.64 20.13
C ILE A 272 3.72 -2.43 19.53
N ALA A 273 2.52 -1.80 19.33
CA ALA A 273 1.36 -2.44 18.73
C ALA A 273 1.69 -2.98 17.32
N GLY A 274 2.36 -2.17 16.51
CA GLY A 274 2.78 -2.56 15.17
C GLY A 274 3.83 -3.67 15.16
N GLY A 275 4.84 -3.59 16.02
CA GLY A 275 5.88 -4.61 16.15
C GLY A 275 5.31 -5.98 16.53
N ILE A 276 4.40 -6.01 17.51
CA ILE A 276 3.72 -7.25 17.91
C ILE A 276 2.76 -7.69 16.80
N GLY A 277 2.08 -6.77 16.12
CA GLY A 277 1.21 -7.07 14.95
C GLY A 277 1.98 -7.79 13.85
N GLY A 278 3.19 -7.33 13.52
CA GLY A 278 4.09 -8.01 12.58
C GLY A 278 4.51 -9.40 13.06
N ALA A 279 4.89 -9.54 14.34
CA ALA A 279 5.23 -10.84 14.92
C ALA A 279 4.04 -11.82 14.90
N VAL A 280 2.85 -11.35 15.26
CA VAL A 280 1.60 -12.12 15.19
C VAL A 280 1.34 -12.59 13.76
N CYS A 281 1.47 -11.70 12.78
CA CYS A 281 1.35 -12.05 11.37
C CYS A 281 2.33 -13.17 10.98
N TYR A 282 3.61 -13.03 11.34
CA TYR A 282 4.66 -14.01 11.00
C TYR A 282 4.33 -15.41 11.52
N PHE A 283 4.01 -15.52 12.82
CA PHE A 283 3.73 -16.81 13.45
C PHE A 283 2.36 -17.36 13.05
N ALA A 284 1.36 -16.50 12.84
CA ALA A 284 0.04 -16.92 12.37
C ALA A 284 0.10 -17.52 10.95
N ASP A 285 0.93 -16.95 10.06
CA ASP A 285 1.11 -17.51 8.71
C ASP A 285 1.74 -18.91 8.75
N GLU A 286 2.73 -19.11 9.62
CA GLU A 286 3.30 -20.43 9.86
C GLU A 286 2.27 -21.40 10.47
N PHE A 287 1.45 -20.91 11.40
CA PHE A 287 0.40 -21.70 12.06
C PHE A 287 -0.71 -22.10 11.06
N VAL A 288 -1.22 -21.16 10.28
CA VAL A 288 -2.25 -21.39 9.25
C VAL A 288 -1.77 -22.41 8.24
N LEU A 289 -0.54 -22.27 7.77
CA LEU A 289 0.01 -23.15 6.75
C LEU A 289 0.40 -24.53 7.29
N LYS A 290 1.15 -24.59 8.40
CA LYS A 290 1.78 -25.85 8.86
C LYS A 290 0.89 -26.64 9.80
N VAL A 291 0.11 -25.96 10.64
CA VAL A 291 -0.74 -26.61 11.66
C VAL A 291 -2.15 -26.82 11.14
N LEU A 292 -2.79 -25.74 10.67
CA LEU A 292 -4.15 -25.84 10.11
C LEU A 292 -4.17 -26.44 8.70
N LYS A 293 -3.03 -26.47 8.01
CA LYS A 293 -2.87 -26.94 6.63
C LYS A 293 -3.80 -26.23 5.66
N LEU A 294 -3.98 -24.95 5.87
CA LEU A 294 -4.73 -24.08 5.00
C LEU A 294 -3.78 -23.31 4.08
N ASP A 295 -4.15 -23.20 2.80
CA ASP A 295 -3.33 -22.54 1.79
C ASP A 295 -3.87 -21.15 1.49
N ASP A 296 -3.23 -20.15 2.06
CA ASP A 296 -3.49 -18.75 1.81
C ASP A 296 -2.30 -18.18 1.00
N PRO A 297 -2.49 -17.89 -0.30
CA PRO A 297 -1.40 -17.46 -1.18
C PRO A 297 -0.69 -16.17 -0.75
N VAL A 298 -1.41 -15.25 -0.12
CA VAL A 298 -0.92 -13.90 0.22
C VAL A 298 -0.84 -13.65 1.72
N ALA A 299 -1.17 -14.68 2.53
CA ALA A 299 -1.25 -14.61 4.00
C ALA A 299 -2.31 -13.60 4.51
N ALA A 300 -3.40 -13.39 3.77
CA ALA A 300 -4.47 -12.46 4.12
C ALA A 300 -5.08 -12.77 5.50
N ILE A 301 -5.28 -14.05 5.83
CA ILE A 301 -5.81 -14.49 7.12
C ILE A 301 -4.88 -14.04 8.26
N SER A 302 -3.59 -14.18 8.08
CA SER A 302 -2.58 -13.85 9.11
C SER A 302 -2.41 -12.36 9.26
N VAL A 303 -2.31 -11.64 8.13
CA VAL A 303 -2.18 -10.18 8.09
C VAL A 303 -3.42 -9.48 8.65
N HIS A 304 -4.60 -9.88 8.19
CA HIS A 304 -5.82 -9.12 8.50
C HIS A 304 -6.61 -9.74 9.66
N GLY A 305 -6.68 -11.07 9.78
CA GLY A 305 -7.39 -11.75 10.84
C GLY A 305 -6.64 -11.70 12.17
N PHE A 306 -5.49 -12.36 12.25
CA PHE A 306 -4.74 -12.45 13.50
C PHE A 306 -4.18 -11.12 13.97
N SER A 307 -3.59 -10.32 13.06
CA SER A 307 -3.11 -8.99 13.44
C SER A 307 -4.26 -8.02 13.73
N GLY A 308 -5.44 -8.22 13.11
CA GLY A 308 -6.65 -7.45 13.43
C GLY A 308 -7.17 -7.73 14.84
N VAL A 309 -7.22 -9.00 15.23
CA VAL A 309 -7.52 -9.40 16.62
C VAL A 309 -6.55 -8.76 17.59
N TRP A 310 -5.24 -8.88 17.32
CA TRP A 310 -4.23 -8.22 18.14
C TRP A 310 -4.47 -6.70 18.23
N GLY A 311 -4.64 -6.01 17.10
CA GLY A 311 -4.82 -4.56 17.07
C GLY A 311 -6.02 -4.08 17.89
N THR A 312 -7.11 -4.82 17.83
CA THR A 312 -8.31 -4.53 18.61
C THR A 312 -8.10 -4.75 20.11
N LEU A 313 -7.47 -5.86 20.51
CA LEU A 313 -7.15 -6.12 21.92
C LEU A 313 -6.09 -5.15 22.45
N ALA A 314 -5.16 -4.72 21.60
CA ALA A 314 -4.10 -3.78 21.94
C ALA A 314 -4.66 -2.42 22.40
N VAL A 315 -5.86 -2.01 21.95
CA VAL A 315 -6.51 -0.78 22.42
C VAL A 315 -6.64 -0.78 23.95
N ALA A 316 -7.18 -1.84 24.50
CA ALA A 316 -7.34 -1.96 25.95
C ALA A 316 -6.00 -2.03 26.71
N LEU A 317 -4.98 -2.61 26.08
CA LEU A 317 -3.67 -2.84 26.70
C LEU A 317 -2.74 -1.63 26.64
N LEU A 318 -2.78 -0.88 25.55
CA LEU A 318 -1.74 0.10 25.22
C LEU A 318 -2.26 1.55 25.20
N ALA A 319 -3.57 1.79 25.02
CA ALA A 319 -4.09 3.15 25.06
C ALA A 319 -4.03 3.73 26.48
N PRO A 320 -3.91 5.05 26.66
CA PRO A 320 -4.10 5.72 27.95
C PRO A 320 -5.45 5.35 28.59
N VAL A 321 -5.47 5.17 29.89
CA VAL A 321 -6.68 4.68 30.60
C VAL A 321 -7.84 5.67 30.53
N ASP A 322 -7.51 6.94 30.55
CA ASP A 322 -8.44 8.06 30.45
C ASP A 322 -9.12 8.20 29.06
N LEU A 323 -8.56 7.54 28.05
CA LEU A 323 -9.16 7.48 26.71
C LEU A 323 -9.99 6.22 26.46
N LEU A 324 -10.01 5.27 27.41
CA LEU A 324 -10.81 4.05 27.29
C LEU A 324 -12.31 4.36 27.49
N ALA A 325 -13.15 3.74 26.69
CA ALA A 325 -14.59 3.91 26.79
C ALA A 325 -15.18 3.28 28.06
N ASN A 326 -14.52 2.29 28.64
CA ASN A 326 -14.95 1.58 29.85
C ASN A 326 -13.96 1.81 30.98
N ASP A 327 -14.49 1.73 32.23
CA ASP A 327 -13.70 1.92 33.44
C ASP A 327 -12.61 0.83 33.60
N GLY A 328 -11.42 1.20 33.26
CA GLY A 328 -10.21 0.39 33.46
C GLY A 328 -9.92 -0.61 32.31
N ARG A 329 -8.63 -1.00 32.25
CA ARG A 329 -8.09 -1.85 31.16
C ARG A 329 -8.76 -3.22 31.08
N LEU A 330 -9.08 -3.84 32.18
CA LEU A 330 -9.68 -5.19 32.18
C LEU A 330 -11.10 -5.16 31.62
N SER A 331 -11.89 -4.19 32.02
CA SER A 331 -13.24 -3.99 31.49
C SER A 331 -13.20 -3.75 29.98
N GLN A 332 -12.35 -2.83 29.55
CA GLN A 332 -12.18 -2.56 28.11
C GLN A 332 -11.69 -3.80 27.36
N PHE A 333 -10.71 -4.56 27.92
CA PHE A 333 -10.20 -5.78 27.30
C PHE A 333 -11.30 -6.82 27.11
N MET A 334 -12.17 -7.00 28.10
CA MET A 334 -13.28 -7.96 27.99
C MET A 334 -14.32 -7.54 26.93
N ILE A 335 -14.56 -6.26 26.78
CA ILE A 335 -15.43 -5.74 25.68
C ILE A 335 -14.77 -5.93 24.32
N GLN A 336 -13.48 -5.61 24.18
CA GLN A 336 -12.71 -5.88 22.96
C GLN A 336 -12.73 -7.36 22.59
N LEU A 337 -12.50 -8.23 23.57
CA LEU A 337 -12.55 -9.68 23.37
C LEU A 337 -13.94 -10.15 22.93
N LYS A 338 -14.99 -9.65 23.61
CA LYS A 338 -16.39 -9.93 23.25
C LYS A 338 -16.67 -9.56 21.79
N GLY A 339 -16.26 -8.36 21.37
CA GLY A 339 -16.47 -7.89 20.00
C GLY A 339 -15.71 -8.73 18.97
N VAL A 340 -14.42 -9.00 19.22
CA VAL A 340 -13.59 -9.85 18.37
C VAL A 340 -14.20 -11.24 18.16
N ILE A 341 -14.66 -11.89 19.25
CA ILE A 341 -15.31 -13.21 19.18
C ILE A 341 -16.62 -13.14 18.42
N SER A 342 -17.44 -12.13 18.69
CA SER A 342 -18.73 -11.95 18.03
C SER A 342 -18.58 -11.74 16.52
N VAL A 343 -17.63 -10.90 16.13
CA VAL A 343 -17.33 -10.65 14.70
C VAL A 343 -16.71 -11.89 14.04
N PHE A 344 -15.86 -12.65 14.74
CA PHE A 344 -15.35 -13.91 14.23
C PHE A 344 -16.50 -14.89 13.93
N ILE A 345 -17.38 -15.11 14.92
CA ILE A 345 -18.53 -16.03 14.76
C ILE A 345 -19.43 -15.58 13.62
N TRP A 346 -19.70 -14.29 13.52
CA TRP A 346 -20.53 -13.73 12.46
C TRP A 346 -19.87 -13.87 11.09
N ALA A 347 -18.66 -13.36 10.91
CA ALA A 347 -18.00 -13.28 9.59
C ALA A 347 -17.59 -14.68 9.08
N PHE A 348 -17.02 -15.52 9.94
CA PHE A 348 -16.67 -16.89 9.58
C PHE A 348 -17.92 -17.75 9.36
N GLY A 349 -18.91 -17.67 10.27
CA GLY A 349 -20.13 -18.44 10.19
C GLY A 349 -20.99 -18.06 8.98
N SER A 350 -21.22 -16.76 8.76
CA SER A 350 -21.93 -16.28 7.56
C SER A 350 -21.14 -16.55 6.28
N GLY A 351 -19.82 -16.43 6.34
CA GLY A 351 -18.93 -16.82 5.25
C GLY A 351 -19.13 -18.30 4.88
N LEU A 352 -19.02 -19.21 5.85
CA LEU A 352 -19.27 -20.64 5.62
C LEU A 352 -20.68 -20.90 5.05
N LEU A 353 -21.69 -20.18 5.56
CA LEU A 353 -23.07 -20.30 5.06
C LEU A 353 -23.17 -19.87 3.59
N VAL A 354 -22.62 -18.70 3.25
CA VAL A 354 -22.67 -18.15 1.88
C VAL A 354 -21.89 -19.03 0.91
N PHE A 355 -20.66 -19.45 1.26
CA PHE A 355 -19.88 -20.39 0.45
C PHE A 355 -20.60 -21.75 0.33
N GLY A 356 -21.21 -22.23 1.43
CA GLY A 356 -21.95 -23.49 1.44
C GLY A 356 -23.20 -23.43 0.55
N ILE A 357 -23.99 -22.37 0.63
CA ILE A 357 -25.14 -22.15 -0.23
C ILE A 357 -24.70 -22.04 -1.70
N LEU A 358 -23.68 -21.24 -1.97
CA LEU A 358 -23.19 -21.08 -3.33
C LEU A 358 -22.72 -22.42 -3.92
N LYS A 359 -22.04 -23.25 -3.14
CA LYS A 359 -21.57 -24.57 -3.55
C LYS A 359 -22.70 -25.52 -3.96
N LEU A 360 -23.93 -25.30 -3.50
CA LEU A 360 -25.09 -26.12 -3.91
C LEU A 360 -25.54 -25.83 -5.36
N PHE A 361 -25.25 -24.63 -5.86
CA PHE A 361 -25.73 -24.16 -7.16
C PHE A 361 -24.62 -23.86 -8.15
N HIS A 362 -23.40 -23.69 -7.66
CA HIS A 362 -22.27 -23.26 -8.45
C HIS A 362 -20.96 -23.82 -7.87
N ASP A 363 -20.12 -24.38 -8.74
CA ASP A 363 -18.79 -24.82 -8.31
C ASP A 363 -17.95 -23.64 -7.85
N LEU A 364 -17.42 -23.75 -6.64
CA LEU A 364 -16.55 -22.72 -6.08
C LEU A 364 -15.15 -22.73 -6.70
N ARG A 365 -14.65 -23.92 -7.02
CA ARG A 365 -13.29 -24.16 -7.50
C ARG A 365 -13.32 -24.48 -8.98
N VAL A 366 -12.29 -24.04 -9.68
CA VAL A 366 -12.03 -24.42 -11.07
C VAL A 366 -11.61 -25.88 -11.18
N ASP A 367 -11.75 -26.46 -12.37
CA ASP A 367 -11.30 -27.83 -12.62
C ASP A 367 -9.78 -27.95 -12.47
N PRO A 368 -9.27 -29.14 -12.10
CA PRO A 368 -7.82 -29.33 -11.93
C PRO A 368 -6.98 -28.98 -13.18
N GLU A 369 -7.54 -29.19 -14.36
CA GLU A 369 -6.89 -28.87 -15.63
C GLU A 369 -6.78 -27.37 -15.81
N ASP A 370 -7.84 -26.61 -15.52
CA ASP A 370 -7.86 -25.16 -15.55
C ASP A 370 -6.88 -24.55 -14.54
N GLU A 371 -6.81 -25.11 -13.32
CA GLU A 371 -5.82 -24.69 -12.32
C GLU A 371 -4.39 -24.99 -12.80
N HIS A 372 -4.20 -26.06 -13.58
CA HIS A 372 -2.90 -26.40 -14.14
C HIS A 372 -2.50 -25.45 -15.28
N ILE A 373 -3.43 -25.17 -16.20
CA ILE A 373 -3.25 -24.22 -17.30
C ILE A 373 -3.03 -22.80 -16.76
N GLY A 374 -3.85 -22.40 -15.80
CA GLY A 374 -3.87 -21.07 -15.20
C GLY A 374 -5.10 -20.26 -15.57
N LEU A 375 -5.59 -19.51 -14.60
CA LEU A 375 -6.89 -18.83 -14.67
C LEU A 375 -6.91 -17.64 -15.64
N ASN A 376 -5.75 -17.09 -16.00
CA ASN A 376 -5.68 -16.07 -17.03
C ASN A 376 -6.22 -16.60 -18.37
N VAL A 377 -5.89 -17.85 -18.69
CA VAL A 377 -6.34 -18.52 -19.92
C VAL A 377 -7.71 -19.16 -19.73
N ALA A 378 -7.86 -19.97 -18.67
CA ALA A 378 -9.04 -20.77 -18.47
C ALA A 378 -10.32 -19.96 -18.26
N GLU A 379 -10.25 -18.84 -17.53
CA GLU A 379 -11.43 -18.05 -17.21
C GLU A 379 -11.60 -16.79 -18.09
N HIS A 380 -10.49 -16.24 -18.62
CA HIS A 380 -10.54 -14.96 -19.34
C HIS A 380 -10.09 -15.08 -20.80
N GLY A 381 -9.68 -16.28 -21.24
CA GLY A 381 -9.17 -16.47 -22.60
C GLY A 381 -7.93 -15.62 -22.89
N ALA A 382 -7.27 -15.13 -21.84
CA ALA A 382 -6.08 -14.33 -21.99
C ALA A 382 -5.00 -15.23 -22.60
N LYS A 383 -4.63 -14.96 -23.83
CA LYS A 383 -3.50 -15.62 -24.46
C LYS A 383 -2.26 -15.23 -23.67
N THR A 384 -1.71 -16.16 -22.92
CA THR A 384 -0.42 -15.96 -22.30
C THR A 384 0.64 -16.31 -23.34
N VAL A 385 0.98 -15.35 -24.17
CA VAL A 385 2.03 -15.46 -25.19
C VAL A 385 3.32 -16.03 -24.60
N TRP A 386 3.57 -15.79 -23.31
CA TRP A 386 4.68 -16.40 -22.57
C TRP A 386 4.62 -17.94 -22.56
N LEU A 387 3.46 -18.53 -22.31
CA LEU A 387 3.33 -19.98 -22.23
C LEU A 387 3.47 -20.62 -23.63
N ASP A 388 2.91 -19.97 -24.65
CA ASP A 388 2.98 -20.45 -26.02
C ASP A 388 4.38 -20.24 -26.60
N THR A 389 5.04 -19.15 -26.26
CA THR A 389 6.46 -18.95 -26.54
C THR A 389 7.33 -20.01 -25.89
N MET A 390 7.09 -20.35 -24.60
CA MET A 390 7.82 -21.42 -23.92
C MET A 390 7.57 -22.80 -24.54
N LYS A 391 6.32 -23.12 -24.92
CA LYS A 391 5.99 -24.38 -25.62
C LYS A 391 6.72 -24.47 -26.96
N THR A 392 6.73 -23.39 -27.72
CA THR A 392 7.46 -23.32 -28.98
C THR A 392 8.96 -23.52 -28.75
N MET A 393 9.53 -22.88 -27.72
CA MET A 393 10.94 -23.09 -27.35
C MET A 393 11.23 -24.55 -27.01
N GLN A 394 10.37 -25.21 -26.21
CA GLN A 394 10.52 -26.62 -25.87
C GLN A 394 10.39 -27.54 -27.08
N HIS A 395 9.45 -27.26 -27.97
CA HIS A 395 9.27 -28.00 -29.22
C HIS A 395 10.53 -27.95 -30.09
N ILE A 396 11.09 -26.75 -30.27
CA ILE A 396 12.31 -26.55 -31.05
C ILE A 396 13.49 -27.33 -30.44
N VAL A 397 13.61 -27.27 -29.10
CA VAL A 397 14.68 -28.00 -28.39
C VAL A 397 14.57 -29.52 -28.57
N GLN A 398 13.32 -30.04 -28.57
CA GLN A 398 13.07 -31.49 -28.68
C GLN A 398 13.18 -32.02 -30.11
N THR A 399 12.78 -31.23 -31.09
CA THR A 399 12.64 -31.69 -32.47
C THR A 399 13.76 -31.24 -33.39
N GLY A 400 14.51 -30.18 -32.97
CA GLY A 400 15.45 -29.51 -33.85
C GLY A 400 14.80 -28.71 -35.00
N ASP A 401 13.48 -28.52 -34.97
CA ASP A 401 12.76 -27.76 -36.00
C ASP A 401 12.89 -26.25 -35.79
N LEU A 402 13.88 -25.67 -36.41
CA LEU A 402 14.17 -24.22 -36.35
C LEU A 402 13.23 -23.40 -37.24
N THR A 403 12.29 -24.04 -37.98
CA THR A 403 11.29 -23.29 -38.77
C THR A 403 10.10 -22.84 -37.94
N ALA A 404 9.90 -23.43 -36.74
CA ALA A 404 8.87 -23.01 -35.81
C ALA A 404 9.11 -21.58 -35.34
N ARG A 405 8.02 -20.82 -35.11
CA ARG A 405 8.05 -19.44 -34.60
C ARG A 405 7.11 -19.30 -33.42
N ALA A 406 7.54 -18.52 -32.45
CA ALA A 406 6.67 -18.07 -31.36
C ALA A 406 5.66 -17.02 -31.86
N GLU A 407 4.40 -17.12 -31.40
CA GLU A 407 3.36 -16.16 -31.73
C GLU A 407 3.70 -14.79 -31.10
N VAL A 408 3.52 -13.70 -31.85
CA VAL A 408 3.86 -12.34 -31.44
C VAL A 408 2.61 -11.57 -31.09
N GLU A 409 2.53 -11.12 -29.85
CA GLU A 409 1.48 -10.18 -29.40
C GLU A 409 2.10 -8.79 -29.22
N PHE A 410 1.79 -7.90 -30.16
CA PHE A 410 2.36 -6.56 -30.19
C PHE A 410 1.97 -5.75 -28.94
N GLY A 411 2.95 -5.01 -28.37
CA GLY A 411 2.73 -4.13 -27.24
C GLY A 411 2.78 -4.83 -25.87
N THR A 412 3.19 -6.11 -25.81
CA THR A 412 3.39 -6.83 -24.56
C THR A 412 4.88 -7.21 -24.37
N GLU A 413 5.34 -7.35 -23.13
CA GLU A 413 6.69 -7.84 -22.82
C GLU A 413 6.94 -9.26 -23.39
N ALA A 414 5.90 -10.09 -23.40
CA ALA A 414 5.94 -11.41 -24.00
C ALA A 414 6.10 -11.34 -25.51
N GLY A 415 5.38 -10.41 -26.14
CA GLY A 415 5.51 -10.14 -27.58
C GLY A 415 6.89 -9.66 -27.96
N GLU A 416 7.47 -8.73 -27.21
CA GLU A 416 8.85 -8.28 -27.41
C GLU A 416 9.85 -9.43 -27.23
N THR A 417 9.62 -10.30 -26.27
CA THR A 417 10.45 -11.50 -26.07
C THR A 417 10.27 -12.51 -27.21
N ALA A 418 9.04 -12.73 -27.70
CA ALA A 418 8.77 -13.58 -28.85
C ALA A 418 9.44 -13.04 -30.12
N ILE A 419 9.42 -11.70 -30.32
CA ILE A 419 10.15 -11.04 -31.40
C ILE A 419 11.65 -11.30 -31.27
N ALA A 420 12.21 -11.04 -30.08
CA ALA A 420 13.64 -11.26 -29.84
C ALA A 420 14.04 -12.73 -30.05
N PHE A 421 13.21 -13.65 -29.59
CA PHE A 421 13.40 -15.10 -29.79
C PHE A 421 13.30 -15.51 -31.26
N ASN A 422 12.29 -15.05 -31.98
CA ASN A 422 12.12 -15.33 -33.42
C ASN A 422 13.30 -14.76 -34.23
N ASN A 423 13.75 -13.55 -33.88
CA ASN A 423 14.94 -12.96 -34.49
C ASN A 423 16.22 -13.76 -34.19
N LEU A 424 16.30 -14.31 -32.96
CA LEU A 424 17.42 -15.21 -32.60
C LEU A 424 17.36 -16.50 -33.43
N LEU A 425 16.16 -17.11 -33.57
CA LEU A 425 15.96 -18.29 -34.38
C LEU A 425 16.33 -18.06 -35.87
N GLU A 426 15.90 -16.91 -36.40
CA GLU A 426 16.21 -16.55 -37.79
C GLU A 426 17.71 -16.40 -37.99
N ARG A 427 18.41 -15.78 -37.03
CA ARG A 427 19.87 -15.67 -37.04
C ARG A 427 20.54 -17.05 -36.90
N PHE A 428 19.98 -17.90 -36.01
CA PHE A 428 20.52 -19.24 -35.79
C PHE A 428 20.28 -20.13 -37.00
N GLN A 429 19.10 -20.07 -37.61
CA GLN A 429 18.73 -20.74 -38.86
C GLN A 429 19.64 -20.30 -40.01
N SER A 430 19.83 -18.99 -40.13
CA SER A 430 20.77 -18.43 -41.09
C SER A 430 22.21 -18.89 -40.82
N SER A 431 22.59 -18.96 -39.54
CA SER A 431 23.95 -19.41 -39.17
C SER A 431 24.18 -20.89 -39.48
N ILE A 432 23.20 -21.77 -39.23
CA ILE A 432 23.29 -23.20 -39.53
C ILE A 432 23.30 -23.43 -41.04
N SER A 433 22.43 -22.73 -41.78
CA SER A 433 22.42 -22.77 -43.25
C SER A 433 23.72 -22.27 -43.83
N MET A 434 24.27 -21.16 -43.29
CA MET A 434 25.58 -20.68 -43.68
C MET A 434 26.70 -21.66 -43.33
N MET A 435 26.61 -22.32 -42.15
CA MET A 435 27.61 -23.35 -41.77
C MET A 435 27.55 -24.55 -42.71
N ALA A 436 26.35 -25.06 -43.05
CA ALA A 436 26.22 -26.17 -44.00
C ALA A 436 26.79 -25.83 -45.39
N ASN A 437 26.41 -24.60 -45.86
CA ASN A 437 26.93 -24.11 -47.13
C ASN A 437 28.45 -23.82 -47.09
N SER A 438 28.94 -23.28 -45.97
CA SER A 438 30.34 -23.02 -45.75
C SER A 438 31.17 -24.31 -45.67
N SER A 439 30.63 -25.34 -45.01
CA SER A 439 31.23 -26.69 -44.98
C SER A 439 31.38 -27.26 -46.39
N GLN A 440 30.32 -27.13 -47.19
CA GLN A 440 30.36 -27.54 -48.60
C GLN A 440 31.40 -26.72 -49.41
N GLN A 441 31.45 -25.42 -49.14
CA GLN A 441 32.45 -24.55 -49.79
C GLN A 441 33.88 -24.80 -49.30
N VAL A 442 34.07 -25.16 -48.01
CA VAL A 442 35.36 -25.56 -47.46
C VAL A 442 35.85 -26.85 -48.14
N LEU A 443 34.95 -27.84 -48.33
CA LEU A 443 35.26 -29.08 -49.05
C LEU A 443 35.71 -28.80 -50.49
N VAL A 444 35.09 -27.83 -51.16
CA VAL A 444 35.46 -27.42 -52.52
C VAL A 444 36.75 -26.57 -52.51
N LYS A 445 36.94 -25.73 -51.48
CA LYS A 445 38.09 -24.83 -51.40
C LYS A 445 39.35 -25.43 -50.77
N CYS A 446 39.26 -26.62 -50.15
CA CYS A 446 40.48 -27.35 -49.74
C CYS A 446 41.44 -27.60 -50.89
N ALA A 447 40.97 -27.63 -52.16
CA ALA A 447 41.79 -27.70 -53.35
C ALA A 447 42.51 -26.38 -53.68
N THR A 448 42.05 -25.25 -53.10
CA THR A 448 42.68 -23.93 -53.35
C THR A 448 43.43 -23.40 -52.14
N LEU A 449 43.77 -24.27 -51.19
CA LEU A 449 44.38 -23.86 -49.93
C LEU A 449 45.85 -23.41 -50.09
N ASP A 450 46.55 -23.92 -51.10
CA ASP A 450 47.92 -23.45 -51.44
C ASP A 450 47.95 -21.95 -51.77
N GLU A 451 46.87 -21.44 -52.36
CA GLU A 451 46.65 -20.01 -52.59
C GLU A 451 46.32 -19.27 -51.28
N SER A 452 45.65 -19.97 -50.33
CA SER A 452 45.27 -19.43 -49.04
C SER A 452 46.41 -19.30 -48.05
N VAL A 453 47.44 -20.16 -48.15
CA VAL A 453 48.68 -20.06 -47.36
C VAL A 453 49.41 -18.76 -47.68
N GLN A 454 49.56 -18.45 -49.00
CA GLN A 454 50.16 -17.16 -49.40
C GLN A 454 49.35 -15.97 -48.93
N LYS A 455 47.99 -16.09 -48.93
CA LYS A 455 47.06 -15.06 -48.35
C LYS A 455 47.19 -14.95 -46.83
N ALA A 456 47.42 -16.05 -46.11
CA ALA A 456 47.61 -16.06 -44.67
C ALA A 456 48.89 -15.31 -44.25
N ILE A 457 50.02 -15.47 -45.05
CA ILE A 457 51.26 -14.72 -44.82
C ILE A 457 51.01 -13.20 -45.00
N ILE A 458 50.24 -12.82 -46.04
CA ILE A 458 49.85 -11.42 -46.27
C ILE A 458 48.93 -10.92 -45.13
N GLN A 459 48.01 -11.77 -44.67
CA GLN A 459 47.09 -11.45 -43.59
C GLN A 459 47.86 -11.28 -42.26
N SER A 460 48.85 -12.09 -41.95
CA SER A 460 49.69 -11.95 -40.73
C SER A 460 50.46 -10.64 -40.73
N LYS A 461 51.02 -10.23 -41.90
CA LYS A 461 51.65 -8.90 -42.03
C LYS A 461 50.64 -7.77 -41.74
N LYS A 462 49.39 -7.86 -42.30
CA LYS A 462 48.32 -6.88 -42.06
C LYS A 462 47.90 -6.88 -40.61
N GLN A 463 47.77 -8.04 -39.96
CA GLN A 463 47.44 -8.16 -38.57
C GLN A 463 48.47 -7.48 -37.64
N ARG A 464 49.75 -7.52 -37.96
CA ARG A 464 50.80 -6.77 -37.26
C ARG A 464 50.59 -5.25 -37.37
N GLU A 465 50.17 -4.76 -38.53
CA GLU A 465 49.82 -3.34 -38.71
C GLU A 465 48.58 -2.94 -37.94
N ASP A 466 47.51 -3.77 -37.98
CA ASP A 466 46.28 -3.55 -37.27
C ASP A 466 46.49 -3.61 -35.74
N THR A 467 47.38 -4.51 -35.26
CA THR A 467 47.78 -4.57 -33.84
C THR A 467 48.46 -3.26 -33.40
N LYS A 468 49.33 -2.68 -34.23
CA LYS A 468 49.94 -1.38 -33.95
C LYS A 468 48.88 -0.25 -33.86
N ALA A 469 47.83 -0.30 -34.71
CA ALA A 469 46.74 0.65 -34.69
C ALA A 469 45.88 0.48 -33.43
N ALA A 470 45.61 -0.78 -33.03
CA ALA A 470 44.85 -1.09 -31.80
C ALA A 470 45.59 -0.62 -30.54
N VAL A 471 46.94 -0.79 -30.47
CA VAL A 471 47.74 -0.25 -29.36
C VAL A 471 47.59 1.27 -29.24
N LYS A 472 47.50 1.97 -30.37
CA LYS A 472 47.27 3.41 -30.36
C LYS A 472 45.86 3.74 -29.80
N SER A 473 44.85 2.98 -30.18
CA SER A 473 43.46 3.20 -29.67
C SER A 473 43.34 2.89 -28.18
N ILE A 474 44.04 1.89 -27.68
CA ILE A 474 44.08 1.52 -26.26
C ILE A 474 44.73 2.62 -25.42
N ASN A 475 45.78 3.27 -25.92
CA ASN A 475 46.34 4.42 -25.23
C ASN A 475 45.36 5.59 -25.16
N GLN A 476 44.44 5.74 -26.12
CA GLN A 476 43.35 6.72 -26.03
C GLN A 476 42.32 6.35 -24.97
N VAL A 477 41.98 5.05 -24.87
CA VAL A 477 41.08 4.56 -23.83
C VAL A 477 41.64 4.79 -22.42
N LEU A 478 42.94 4.59 -22.22
CA LEU A 478 43.65 4.91 -20.98
C LEU A 478 43.53 6.39 -20.61
N ASN A 479 43.71 7.28 -21.58
CA ASN A 479 43.57 8.70 -21.35
C ASN A 479 42.12 9.04 -20.93
N HIS A 480 41.12 8.50 -21.60
CA HIS A 480 39.71 8.72 -21.23
C HIS A 480 39.34 8.11 -19.88
N ALA A 481 39.89 6.94 -19.52
CA ALA A 481 39.69 6.37 -18.19
C ALA A 481 40.24 7.31 -17.09
N SER A 482 41.43 7.88 -17.33
CA SER A 482 42.02 8.88 -16.43
C SER A 482 41.19 10.16 -16.32
N GLU A 483 40.65 10.66 -17.43
CA GLU A 483 39.75 11.81 -17.47
C GLU A 483 38.42 11.51 -16.75
N ASN A 484 37.87 10.33 -16.96
CA ASN A 484 36.66 9.88 -16.26
C ASN A 484 36.88 9.76 -14.75
N HIS A 485 38.04 9.18 -14.34
CA HIS A 485 38.44 9.11 -12.94
C HIS A 485 38.50 10.50 -12.31
N LEU A 486 39.17 11.46 -12.98
CA LEU A 486 39.25 12.83 -12.49
C LEU A 486 37.86 13.50 -12.39
N SER A 487 37.04 13.34 -13.43
CA SER A 487 35.71 13.91 -13.50
C SER A 487 34.80 13.31 -12.43
N ALA A 488 34.80 12.01 -12.23
CA ALA A 488 34.03 11.32 -11.21
C ALA A 488 34.51 11.68 -9.80
N SER A 489 35.81 11.86 -9.60
CA SER A 489 36.38 12.34 -8.32
C SER A 489 35.89 13.74 -7.99
N GLN A 490 35.89 14.64 -8.95
CA GLN A 490 35.39 15.99 -8.78
C GLN A 490 33.88 15.99 -8.51
N ALA A 491 33.11 15.18 -9.26
CA ALA A 491 31.67 15.03 -9.06
C ALA A 491 31.35 14.44 -7.68
N SER A 492 32.14 13.46 -7.23
CA SER A 492 32.01 12.87 -5.89
C SER A 492 32.27 13.88 -4.78
N MET A 493 33.28 14.71 -4.94
CA MET A 493 33.55 15.83 -4.00
C MET A 493 32.38 16.83 -3.96
N SER A 494 31.87 17.19 -5.15
CA SER A 494 30.73 18.11 -5.25
C SER A 494 29.44 17.51 -4.64
N ALA A 495 29.19 16.21 -4.86
CA ALA A 495 28.07 15.50 -4.25
C ALA A 495 28.20 15.48 -2.72
N LYS A 496 29.41 15.22 -2.20
CA LYS A 496 29.66 15.26 -0.76
C LYS A 496 29.38 16.65 -0.16
N GLU A 497 29.86 17.71 -0.83
CA GLU A 497 29.55 19.09 -0.38
C GLU A 497 28.04 19.38 -0.42
N MET A 498 27.32 18.86 -1.45
CA MET A 498 25.88 18.99 -1.53
C MET A 498 25.16 18.20 -0.42
N LEU A 499 25.67 17.01 -0.03
CA LEU A 499 25.14 16.27 1.11
C LEU A 499 25.26 17.08 2.41
N ASP A 500 26.44 17.66 2.67
CA ASP A 500 26.65 18.47 3.85
C ASP A 500 25.68 19.68 3.89
N LYS A 501 25.49 20.33 2.73
CA LYS A 501 24.52 21.42 2.57
C LYS A 501 23.06 20.94 2.71
N GLY A 502 22.78 19.77 2.17
CA GLY A 502 21.47 19.11 2.27
C GLY A 502 21.10 18.80 3.73
N HIS A 503 22.03 18.20 4.48
CA HIS A 503 21.84 17.93 5.91
C HIS A 503 21.66 19.21 6.73
N LEU A 504 22.43 20.26 6.42
CA LEU A 504 22.25 21.56 7.04
C LEU A 504 20.86 22.14 6.72
N GLY A 505 20.43 22.02 5.46
CA GLY A 505 19.08 22.41 5.02
C GLY A 505 17.98 21.63 5.75
N SER A 506 18.14 20.31 5.84
CA SER A 506 17.23 19.45 6.58
C SER A 506 17.10 19.85 8.05
N ALA A 507 18.24 20.12 8.72
CA ALA A 507 18.24 20.58 10.10
C ALA A 507 17.51 21.93 10.27
N LYS A 508 17.67 22.84 9.30
CA LYS A 508 16.97 24.13 9.29
C LYS A 508 15.46 23.97 9.11
N ILE A 509 15.05 23.08 8.21
CA ILE A 509 13.62 22.78 8.00
C ILE A 509 13.03 22.11 9.24
N GLU A 510 13.76 21.21 9.90
CA GLU A 510 13.29 20.60 11.14
C GLU A 510 13.10 21.62 12.26
N GLN A 511 14.01 22.59 12.35
CA GLN A 511 13.86 23.71 13.26
C GLN A 511 12.61 24.55 12.92
N LEU A 512 12.38 24.82 11.64
CA LEU A 512 11.18 25.52 11.17
C LEU A 512 9.90 24.73 11.48
N ARG A 513 9.93 23.41 11.27
CA ARG A 513 8.82 22.50 11.59
C ARG A 513 8.44 22.61 13.06
N HIS A 514 9.44 22.63 13.94
CA HIS A 514 9.21 22.79 15.38
C HIS A 514 8.52 24.11 15.69
N ILE A 515 8.99 25.21 15.06
CA ILE A 515 8.41 26.53 15.25
C ILE A 515 6.95 26.57 14.78
N VAL A 516 6.67 26.02 13.58
CA VAL A 516 5.32 25.99 13.02
C VAL A 516 4.40 25.08 13.85
N SER A 517 4.93 23.97 14.35
CA SER A 517 4.20 23.07 15.25
C SER A 517 3.83 23.76 16.56
N GLN A 518 4.77 24.50 17.15
CA GLN A 518 4.49 25.29 18.36
C GLN A 518 3.43 26.35 18.07
N LEU A 519 3.55 27.06 16.97
CA LEU A 519 2.56 28.05 16.55
C LEU A 519 1.15 27.45 16.42
N ALA A 520 1.06 26.23 15.87
CA ALA A 520 -0.22 25.56 15.75
C ALA A 520 -0.85 25.22 17.12
N VAL A 521 0.00 24.84 18.11
CA VAL A 521 -0.41 24.60 19.48
C VAL A 521 -0.90 25.89 20.13
N ASP A 522 -0.13 26.97 20.01
CA ASP A 522 -0.45 28.27 20.59
C ASP A 522 -1.79 28.82 20.02
N LEU A 523 -2.01 28.63 18.72
CA LEU A 523 -3.27 29.02 18.06
C LEU A 523 -4.46 28.15 18.53
N GLN A 524 -4.22 26.87 18.79
CA GLN A 524 -5.24 25.97 19.30
C GLN A 524 -5.64 26.36 20.74
N GLU A 525 -4.64 26.62 21.60
CA GLU A 525 -4.86 27.07 22.97
C GLU A 525 -5.67 28.38 22.98
N SER A 526 -5.27 29.34 22.13
CA SER A 526 -5.99 30.59 21.96
C SER A 526 -7.44 30.39 21.48
N SER A 527 -7.66 29.38 20.61
CA SER A 527 -9.00 29.04 20.11
C SER A 527 -9.88 28.44 21.22
N GLU A 528 -9.29 27.59 22.07
CA GLU A 528 -9.98 27.02 23.23
C GLU A 528 -10.33 28.09 24.26
N GLU A 529 -9.40 28.98 24.53
CA GLU A 529 -9.66 30.14 25.39
C GLU A 529 -10.80 31.00 24.84
N SER A 530 -10.78 31.26 23.52
CA SER A 530 -11.86 31.99 22.85
C SER A 530 -13.21 31.26 22.97
N SER A 531 -13.22 29.92 22.85
CA SER A 531 -14.43 29.10 23.04
C SER A 531 -14.95 29.18 24.48
N GLN A 532 -14.04 29.12 25.46
CA GLN A 532 -14.43 29.26 26.89
C GLN A 532 -15.04 30.63 27.17
N VAL A 533 -14.49 31.68 26.54
CA VAL A 533 -15.09 33.03 26.65
C VAL A 533 -16.48 33.06 26.03
N LEU A 534 -16.67 32.38 24.88
CA LEU A 534 -17.97 32.28 24.25
C LEU A 534 -18.98 31.55 25.14
N ASP A 535 -18.57 30.44 25.74
CA ASP A 535 -19.42 29.68 26.66
C ASP A 535 -19.75 30.48 27.93
N ALA A 536 -18.73 31.19 28.47
CA ALA A 536 -18.96 32.07 29.60
C ALA A 536 -19.96 33.19 29.27
N THR A 537 -19.83 33.79 28.08
CA THR A 537 -20.75 34.83 27.62
C THR A 537 -22.15 34.29 27.32
N ASN A 538 -22.27 33.06 26.80
CA ASN A 538 -23.56 32.36 26.66
C ASN A 538 -24.26 32.16 28.03
N ASN A 539 -23.46 31.73 29.00
CA ASN A 539 -23.98 31.59 30.38
C ASN A 539 -24.42 32.92 30.95
N ILE A 540 -23.60 33.96 30.73
CA ILE A 540 -23.99 35.32 31.17
C ILE A 540 -25.26 35.77 30.45
N SER A 541 -25.37 35.53 29.12
CA SER A 541 -26.58 35.87 28.36
C SER A 541 -27.83 35.18 28.92
N THR A 542 -27.67 33.91 29.28
CA THR A 542 -28.77 33.14 29.90
C THR A 542 -29.18 33.74 31.25
N VAL A 543 -28.17 34.09 32.07
CA VAL A 543 -28.43 34.72 33.38
C VAL A 543 -29.08 36.11 33.21
N VAL A 544 -28.58 36.89 32.25
CA VAL A 544 -29.10 38.24 31.95
C VAL A 544 -30.57 38.12 31.45
N SER A 545 -30.83 37.14 30.58
CA SER A 545 -32.21 36.86 30.12
C SER A 545 -33.13 36.49 31.29
N LEU A 546 -32.65 35.62 32.19
CA LEU A 546 -33.41 35.25 33.38
C LEU A 546 -33.65 36.46 34.30
N ILE A 547 -32.62 37.31 34.49
CA ILE A 547 -32.76 38.53 35.27
C ILE A 547 -33.77 39.48 34.60
N SER A 548 -33.73 39.57 33.27
CA SER A 548 -34.67 40.40 32.50
C SER A 548 -36.11 39.89 32.66
N GLU A 549 -36.30 38.57 32.61
CA GLU A 549 -37.59 37.92 32.81
C GLU A 549 -38.09 38.13 34.25
N ILE A 550 -37.19 37.98 35.23
CA ILE A 550 -37.53 38.29 36.65
C ILE A 550 -37.91 39.76 36.79
N ALA A 551 -37.13 40.66 36.11
CA ALA A 551 -37.42 42.08 36.15
C ALA A 551 -38.79 42.41 35.51
N GLU A 552 -39.11 41.73 34.39
CA GLU A 552 -40.41 41.85 33.73
C GLU A 552 -41.57 41.31 34.63
N GLN A 553 -41.35 40.12 35.19
CA GLN A 553 -42.31 39.59 36.17
C GLN A 553 -42.46 40.52 37.39
N THR A 554 -41.32 41.06 37.87
CA THR A 554 -41.31 42.00 38.99
C THR A 554 -42.06 43.27 38.63
N ASN A 555 -41.85 43.79 37.41
CA ASN A 555 -42.56 44.96 36.89
C ASN A 555 -44.06 44.71 36.77
N LEU A 556 -44.45 43.52 36.30
CA LEU A 556 -45.84 43.09 36.23
C LEU A 556 -46.45 42.89 37.61
N LEU A 557 -45.71 42.27 38.55
CA LEU A 557 -46.14 42.14 39.95
C LEU A 557 -46.30 43.48 40.61
N ALA A 558 -45.31 44.36 40.37
CA ALA A 558 -45.32 45.75 40.89
C ALA A 558 -46.50 46.54 40.27
N LEU A 559 -46.79 46.40 38.99
CA LEU A 559 -47.95 47.00 38.32
C LEU A 559 -49.25 46.50 38.92
N ASN A 560 -49.34 45.19 39.09
CA ASN A 560 -50.54 44.58 39.72
C ASN A 560 -50.67 45.07 41.19
N ALA A 561 -49.55 45.17 41.92
CA ALA A 561 -49.54 45.70 43.24
C ALA A 561 -49.95 47.20 43.30
N ALA A 562 -49.41 48.00 42.32
CA ALA A 562 -49.80 49.41 42.20
C ALA A 562 -51.31 49.58 41.87
N ILE A 563 -51.85 48.75 40.98
CA ILE A 563 -53.27 48.71 40.61
C ILE A 563 -54.14 48.37 41.86
N GLU A 564 -53.69 47.34 42.58
CA GLU A 564 -54.47 46.92 43.76
C GLU A 564 -54.30 47.92 44.93
N ALA A 565 -53.14 48.55 45.06
CA ALA A 565 -52.87 49.65 45.98
C ALA A 565 -53.75 50.87 45.62
N ALA A 566 -53.86 51.22 44.35
CA ALA A 566 -54.75 52.28 43.86
C ALA A 566 -56.23 51.94 44.11
N ARG A 567 -56.59 50.67 44.04
CA ARG A 567 -57.94 50.16 44.29
C ARG A 567 -58.33 50.17 45.74
N ALA A 568 -57.33 50.12 46.66
CA ALA A 568 -57.51 50.18 48.08
C ALA A 568 -57.63 51.64 48.61
N GLY A 569 -57.66 52.65 47.75
CA GLY A 569 -57.84 54.04 48.10
C GLY A 569 -56.77 54.62 49.08
N ASP A 570 -57.16 55.46 50.00
CA ASP A 570 -56.23 56.12 50.95
C ASP A 570 -55.45 55.15 51.84
N SER A 571 -55.96 53.96 52.11
CA SER A 571 -55.25 52.93 52.88
C SER A 571 -54.16 52.23 52.10
N GLY A 572 -54.13 52.37 50.75
CA GLY A 572 -53.15 51.77 49.88
C GLY A 572 -52.01 52.66 49.51
N ARG A 573 -52.01 53.92 49.94
CA ARG A 573 -51.07 54.98 49.45
C ARG A 573 -49.61 54.70 49.74
N GLY A 574 -49.28 54.08 50.87
CA GLY A 574 -47.92 53.61 51.20
C GLY A 574 -47.42 52.45 50.31
N PHE A 575 -48.41 51.55 50.06
CA PHE A 575 -48.15 50.39 49.17
C PHE A 575 -47.98 50.83 47.70
N ALA A 576 -48.72 51.83 47.25
CA ALA A 576 -48.61 52.38 45.92
C ALA A 576 -47.23 52.98 45.67
N VAL A 577 -46.67 53.71 46.62
CA VAL A 577 -45.28 54.29 46.51
C VAL A 577 -44.28 53.18 46.46
N VAL A 578 -44.42 52.13 47.28
CA VAL A 578 -43.49 50.98 47.24
C VAL A 578 -43.62 50.23 45.93
N ALA A 579 -44.89 50.02 45.49
CA ALA A 579 -45.11 49.36 44.21
C ALA A 579 -44.52 50.12 42.99
N ASP A 580 -44.70 51.49 42.99
CA ASP A 580 -44.08 52.28 41.92
C ASP A 580 -42.60 52.34 42.04
N GLU A 581 -42.00 52.34 43.26
CA GLU A 581 -40.53 52.22 43.39
C GLU A 581 -39.99 50.88 42.96
N VAL A 582 -40.70 49.80 43.30
CA VAL A 582 -40.34 48.45 42.81
C VAL A 582 -40.50 48.36 41.28
N ARG A 583 -41.55 48.99 40.74
CA ARG A 583 -41.75 49.07 39.28
C ARG A 583 -40.66 49.88 38.61
N ASN A 584 -40.26 50.97 39.17
CA ASN A 584 -39.18 51.80 38.67
C ASN A 584 -37.82 51.10 38.75
N LEU A 585 -37.59 50.38 39.86
CA LEU A 585 -36.41 49.52 40.02
C LEU A 585 -36.40 48.38 39.00
N ALA A 586 -37.56 47.74 38.80
CA ALA A 586 -37.72 46.68 37.79
C ALA A 586 -37.43 47.19 36.38
N LYS A 587 -37.97 48.39 36.03
CA LYS A 587 -37.64 49.06 34.75
C LYS A 587 -36.17 49.43 34.62
N LYS A 588 -35.54 49.90 35.68
CA LYS A 588 -34.10 50.18 35.70
C LYS A 588 -33.30 48.93 35.55
N THR A 589 -33.72 47.83 36.20
CA THR A 589 -33.09 46.52 36.06
C THR A 589 -33.24 46.02 34.64
N GLN A 590 -34.42 46.14 34.05
CA GLN A 590 -34.70 45.74 32.65
C GLN A 590 -33.86 46.54 31.65
N LYS A 591 -33.68 47.87 31.90
CA LYS A 591 -32.79 48.69 31.08
C LYS A 591 -31.31 48.34 31.25
N ALA A 592 -30.90 48.00 32.47
CA ALA A 592 -29.54 47.58 32.76
C ALA A 592 -29.25 46.20 32.16
N THR A 593 -30.21 45.28 32.29
CA THR A 593 -30.08 43.92 31.65
C THR A 593 -30.04 44.04 30.14
N GLN A 594 -30.84 44.93 29.51
CA GLN A 594 -30.76 45.19 28.08
C GLN A 594 -29.39 45.69 27.69
N ALA A 595 -28.87 46.68 28.43
CA ALA A 595 -27.49 47.22 28.14
C ALA A 595 -26.41 46.14 28.31
N ILE A 596 -26.57 45.25 29.32
CA ILE A 596 -25.63 44.14 29.51
C ILE A 596 -25.82 43.10 28.37
N HIS A 597 -27.09 42.84 28.00
CA HIS A 597 -27.39 41.94 26.88
C HIS A 597 -26.76 42.39 25.58
N ASP A 598 -26.87 43.73 25.26
CA ASP A 598 -26.28 44.30 24.08
C ASP A 598 -24.75 44.21 24.13
N GLN A 599 -24.16 44.37 25.32
CA GLN A 599 -22.71 44.30 25.52
C GLN A 599 -22.23 42.84 25.46
N VAL A 600 -23.00 41.89 25.97
CA VAL A 600 -22.75 40.46 25.87
C VAL A 600 -22.83 40.01 24.41
N ASN A 601 -23.87 40.47 23.69
CA ASN A 601 -23.98 40.16 22.26
C ASN A 601 -22.81 40.71 21.45
N ASN A 602 -22.38 41.94 21.76
CA ASN A 602 -21.17 42.52 21.12
C ASN A 602 -19.91 41.71 21.45
N LEU A 603 -19.75 41.29 22.71
CA LEU A 603 -18.64 40.47 23.15
C LEU A 603 -18.69 39.09 22.47
N GLN A 604 -19.85 38.50 22.34
CA GLN A 604 -20.07 37.25 21.60
C GLN A 604 -19.67 37.42 20.14
N ALA A 605 -20.16 38.52 19.50
CA ALA A 605 -19.79 38.81 18.12
C ALA A 605 -18.28 38.99 17.91
N GLN A 606 -17.64 39.70 18.84
CA GLN A 606 -16.18 39.88 18.80
C GLN A 606 -15.44 38.57 19.05
N THR A 607 -15.92 37.76 19.98
CA THR A 607 -15.33 36.45 20.30
C THR A 607 -15.51 35.49 19.14
N LEU A 608 -16.69 35.49 18.51
CA LEU A 608 -16.94 34.73 17.30
C LEU A 608 -16.00 35.15 16.15
N HIS A 609 -15.86 36.46 15.95
CA HIS A 609 -14.92 36.97 14.95
C HIS A 609 -13.46 36.62 15.27
N SER A 610 -13.08 36.70 16.56
CA SER A 610 -11.75 36.26 17.00
C SER A 610 -11.55 34.78 16.77
N SER A 611 -12.54 33.96 17.11
CA SER A 611 -12.53 32.52 16.88
C SER A 611 -12.42 32.19 15.38
N GLU A 612 -13.17 32.90 14.54
CA GLU A 612 -13.08 32.75 13.08
C GLU A 612 -11.68 33.11 12.55
N THR A 613 -11.11 34.22 13.07
CA THR A 613 -9.76 34.66 12.72
C THR A 613 -8.71 33.63 13.16
N LEU A 614 -8.82 33.13 14.39
CA LEU A 614 -7.95 32.08 14.93
C LEU A 614 -8.07 30.79 14.10
N SER A 615 -9.30 30.43 13.70
CA SER A 615 -9.54 29.31 12.80
C SER A 615 -8.80 29.49 11.47
N VAL A 616 -8.88 30.70 10.87
CA VAL A 616 -8.14 30.99 9.62
C VAL A 616 -6.64 30.92 9.82
N HIS A 617 -6.13 31.43 10.95
CA HIS A 617 -4.71 31.36 11.25
C HIS A 617 -4.26 29.92 11.58
N SER A 618 -5.08 29.16 12.29
CA SER A 618 -4.84 27.75 12.54
C SER A 618 -4.79 26.95 11.22
N GLU A 619 -5.72 27.26 10.31
CA GLU A 619 -5.70 26.64 8.98
C GLU A 619 -4.45 27.04 8.18
N LYS A 620 -4.04 28.32 8.24
CA LYS A 620 -2.78 28.74 7.63
C LYS A 620 -1.57 28.05 8.25
N ALA A 621 -1.53 27.93 9.59
CA ALA A 621 -0.46 27.22 10.27
C ALA A 621 -0.41 25.74 9.85
N LYS A 622 -1.58 25.09 9.69
CA LYS A 622 -1.69 23.72 9.16
C LYS A 622 -1.16 23.61 7.73
N ILE A 623 -1.57 24.57 6.87
CA ILE A 623 -1.08 24.62 5.49
C ILE A 623 0.45 24.78 5.48
N THR A 624 0.97 25.73 6.27
CA THR A 624 2.41 25.97 6.37
C THR A 624 3.15 24.75 6.93
N SER A 625 2.57 24.08 7.92
CA SER A 625 3.09 22.81 8.45
C SER A 625 3.19 21.75 7.34
N LYS A 626 2.12 21.63 6.56
CA LYS A 626 2.08 20.69 5.42
C LYS A 626 3.12 21.03 4.34
N GLU A 627 3.26 22.32 4.03
CA GLU A 627 4.28 22.79 3.07
C GLU A 627 5.70 22.58 3.60
N THR A 628 5.91 22.80 4.91
CA THR A 628 7.18 22.53 5.57
C THR A 628 7.51 21.04 5.56
N ASP A 629 6.51 20.19 5.84
CA ASP A 629 6.66 18.73 5.73
C ASP A 629 6.94 18.29 4.28
N GLN A 630 6.28 18.91 3.32
CA GLN A 630 6.54 18.64 1.92
C GLN A 630 7.95 19.08 1.52
N THR A 631 8.39 20.22 2.01
CA THR A 631 9.75 20.72 1.79
C THR A 631 10.79 19.80 2.44
N SER A 632 10.53 19.35 3.68
CA SER A 632 11.37 18.37 4.37
C SER A 632 11.52 17.08 3.55
N ARG A 633 10.41 16.56 3.03
CA ARG A 633 10.43 15.37 2.15
C ARG A 633 11.21 15.64 0.86
N THR A 634 11.01 16.82 0.28
CA THR A 634 11.74 17.21 -0.94
C THR A 634 13.24 17.26 -0.68
N ILE A 635 13.65 17.85 0.45
CA ILE A 635 15.08 17.89 0.85
C ILE A 635 15.59 16.47 1.09
N ALA A 636 14.80 15.61 1.79
CA ALA A 636 15.18 14.23 2.00
C ALA A 636 15.37 13.48 0.65
N THR A 637 14.45 13.68 -0.30
CA THR A 637 14.58 13.10 -1.65
C THR A 637 15.81 13.64 -2.38
N ILE A 638 16.13 14.93 -2.19
CA ILE A 638 17.34 15.52 -2.76
C ILE A 638 18.60 14.89 -2.14
N ILE A 639 18.62 14.73 -0.82
CA ILE A 639 19.74 14.09 -0.11
C ILE A 639 19.91 12.66 -0.65
N GLU A 640 18.84 11.89 -0.72
CA GLU A 640 18.84 10.52 -1.25
C GLU A 640 19.36 10.48 -2.70
N ALA A 641 18.86 11.39 -3.55
CA ALA A 641 19.33 11.48 -4.92
C ALA A 641 20.83 11.85 -5.02
N VAL A 642 21.30 12.71 -4.11
CA VAL A 642 22.73 13.10 -4.06
C VAL A 642 23.58 11.96 -3.49
N GLU A 643 23.06 11.19 -2.51
CA GLU A 643 23.71 9.95 -2.04
C GLU A 643 23.85 8.93 -3.17
N GLU A 644 22.79 8.77 -3.98
CA GLU A 644 22.86 7.93 -5.17
C GLU A 644 23.92 8.43 -6.16
N ILE A 645 23.94 9.74 -6.43
CA ILE A 645 24.97 10.36 -7.31
C ILE A 645 26.36 10.10 -6.74
N TYR A 646 26.54 10.25 -5.43
CA TYR A 646 27.81 9.93 -4.76
C TYR A 646 28.17 8.45 -4.93
N GLY A 647 27.18 7.57 -4.77
CA GLY A 647 27.33 6.13 -5.01
C GLY A 647 27.69 5.80 -6.46
N TYR A 648 27.00 6.43 -7.42
CA TYR A 648 27.30 6.27 -8.84
C TYR A 648 28.70 6.76 -9.19
N ASN A 649 29.11 7.93 -8.65
CA ASN A 649 30.47 8.43 -8.90
C ASN A 649 31.54 7.51 -8.33
N ASN A 650 31.32 6.93 -7.13
CA ASN A 650 32.23 5.91 -6.59
C ASN A 650 32.25 4.65 -7.47
N THR A 651 31.13 4.29 -8.05
CA THR A 651 31.06 3.17 -9.01
C THR A 651 31.83 3.50 -10.29
N ILE A 652 31.74 4.75 -10.78
CA ILE A 652 32.49 5.22 -11.95
C ILE A 652 34.01 5.24 -11.66
N LEU A 653 34.41 5.68 -10.45
CA LEU A 653 35.81 5.63 -10.02
C LEU A 653 36.33 4.19 -10.04
N GLN A 654 35.60 3.26 -9.42
CA GLN A 654 35.97 1.84 -9.45
C GLN A 654 35.99 1.26 -10.88
N ALA A 655 35.03 1.72 -11.71
CA ALA A 655 34.99 1.31 -13.11
C ALA A 655 36.17 1.86 -13.90
N ALA A 656 36.59 3.11 -13.67
CA ALA A 656 37.74 3.73 -14.31
C ALA A 656 39.06 3.04 -13.91
N ASP A 657 39.21 2.74 -12.59
CA ASP A 657 40.35 1.96 -12.10
C ASP A 657 40.40 0.57 -12.74
N LYS A 658 39.24 -0.08 -12.79
CA LYS A 658 39.11 -1.40 -13.43
C LYS A 658 39.39 -1.35 -14.94
N GLN A 659 38.96 -0.26 -15.57
CA GLN A 659 39.23 -0.02 -17.00
C GLN A 659 40.72 0.16 -17.27
N GLN A 660 41.45 0.84 -16.37
CA GLN A 660 42.93 0.97 -16.47
C GLN A 660 43.62 -0.40 -16.41
N VAL A 661 43.22 -1.22 -15.40
CA VAL A 661 43.77 -2.59 -15.26
C VAL A 661 43.42 -3.45 -16.47
N LEU A 662 42.21 -3.38 -16.98
CA LEU A 662 41.79 -4.13 -18.16
C LEU A 662 42.53 -3.68 -19.41
N THR A 663 42.82 -2.40 -19.54
CA THR A 663 43.54 -1.84 -20.67
C THR A 663 45.00 -2.27 -20.67
N GLU A 664 45.63 -2.35 -19.49
CA GLU A 664 46.97 -2.98 -19.34
C GLU A 664 46.95 -4.46 -19.73
N GLN A 665 45.94 -5.20 -19.35
CA GLN A 665 45.76 -6.60 -19.73
C GLN A 665 45.58 -6.75 -21.26
N VAL A 666 44.80 -5.84 -21.87
CA VAL A 666 44.60 -5.83 -23.32
C VAL A 666 45.90 -5.47 -24.03
N ASN A 667 46.67 -4.52 -23.49
CA ASN A 667 47.99 -4.16 -24.08
C ASN A 667 48.99 -5.35 -24.06
N ASN A 668 48.99 -6.09 -22.94
CA ASN A 668 49.77 -7.33 -22.85
C ASN A 668 49.23 -8.41 -23.81
N SER A 669 47.91 -8.45 -24.03
CA SER A 669 47.32 -9.36 -25.02
C SER A 669 47.68 -9.00 -26.45
N LEU A 670 47.75 -7.69 -26.76
CA LEU A 670 48.18 -7.23 -28.10
C LEU A 670 49.66 -7.52 -28.36
N SER A 671 50.54 -7.43 -27.35
CA SER A 671 51.91 -7.86 -27.45
C SER A 671 52.04 -9.38 -27.74
N SER A 672 51.12 -10.15 -27.11
CA SER A 672 51.01 -11.59 -27.37
C SER A 672 50.53 -11.87 -28.82
N VAL A 673 49.58 -11.03 -29.30
CA VAL A 673 49.06 -11.13 -30.68
C VAL A 673 50.17 -10.83 -31.71
N GLU A 674 51.06 -9.87 -31.41
CA GLU A 674 52.21 -9.58 -32.28
C GLU A 674 53.18 -10.79 -32.38
N THR A 675 53.37 -11.45 -31.23
CA THR A 675 54.20 -12.70 -31.19
C THR A 675 53.52 -13.83 -31.94
N LEU A 676 52.18 -13.99 -31.71
CA LEU A 676 51.37 -15.00 -32.40
C LEU A 676 51.31 -14.78 -33.94
N ALA A 677 51.28 -13.52 -34.39
CA ALA A 677 51.35 -13.24 -35.84
C ALA A 677 52.68 -13.63 -36.45
N LYS A 678 53.77 -13.57 -35.66
CA LYS A 678 55.07 -14.05 -36.05
C LYS A 678 55.16 -15.60 -36.12
N ASP A 679 54.56 -16.22 -35.07
CA ASP A 679 54.48 -17.68 -34.98
C ASP A 679 53.55 -18.27 -36.07
N ALA A 680 52.50 -17.50 -36.48
CA ALA A 680 51.61 -17.88 -37.58
C ALA A 680 52.35 -17.82 -38.95
N GLU A 681 53.32 -16.95 -39.09
CA GLU A 681 54.18 -16.87 -40.27
C GLU A 681 55.06 -18.13 -40.37
N GLU A 682 55.49 -18.69 -39.22
CA GLU A 682 56.26 -19.95 -39.14
C GLU A 682 55.31 -21.17 -39.21
N GLY A 683 54.07 -21.07 -38.71
CA GLY A 683 53.10 -22.18 -38.75
C GLY A 683 52.39 -22.38 -40.09
N CYS A 684 52.62 -21.51 -41.10
CA CYS A 684 52.07 -21.69 -42.45
C CYS A 684 52.66 -22.93 -43.15
N GLU A 685 53.78 -23.41 -42.73
CA GLU A 685 54.40 -24.66 -43.26
C GLU A 685 53.65 -25.93 -42.74
N GLU A 686 53.03 -25.87 -41.58
CA GLU A 686 52.20 -26.97 -41.00
C GLU A 686 50.74 -27.01 -41.57
N LEU A 687 50.31 -25.96 -42.25
CA LEU A 687 48.93 -25.78 -42.75
C LEU A 687 48.53 -26.85 -43.81
N THR A 688 49.47 -27.51 -44.49
CA THR A 688 49.14 -28.61 -45.41
C THR A 688 48.55 -29.82 -44.66
N LEU A 689 49.03 -30.04 -43.43
CA LEU A 689 48.51 -31.11 -42.57
C LEU A 689 47.10 -30.75 -41.97
N VAL A 690 46.94 -29.46 -41.68
CA VAL A 690 45.66 -28.90 -41.15
C VAL A 690 44.55 -28.99 -42.22
N THR A 691 44.90 -28.89 -43.52
CA THR A 691 43.92 -28.99 -44.61
C THR A 691 43.25 -30.36 -44.67
N GLN A 692 44.00 -31.44 -44.43
CA GLN A 692 43.41 -32.78 -44.36
C GLN A 692 42.48 -32.92 -43.15
N THR A 693 42.77 -32.25 -42.02
CA THR A 693 41.95 -32.23 -40.82
C THR A 693 40.68 -31.41 -41.04
N LEU A 694 40.82 -30.23 -41.70
CA LEU A 694 39.66 -29.38 -42.05
C LEU A 694 38.66 -30.06 -43.00
N ARG A 695 39.15 -30.89 -43.93
CA ARG A 695 38.25 -31.66 -44.80
C ARG A 695 37.41 -32.65 -44.02
N ARG A 696 38.03 -33.37 -43.08
CA ARG A 696 37.34 -34.32 -42.21
C ARG A 696 36.33 -33.62 -41.28
N ASP A 697 36.72 -32.44 -40.76
CA ASP A 697 35.88 -31.67 -39.84
C ASP A 697 34.69 -31.05 -40.60
N ALA A 698 34.85 -30.57 -41.83
CA ALA A 698 33.78 -30.08 -42.66
C ALA A 698 32.74 -31.18 -42.99
N GLU A 699 33.19 -32.42 -43.24
CA GLU A 699 32.27 -33.56 -43.41
C GLU A 699 31.51 -33.88 -42.13
N ALA A 700 32.12 -33.76 -40.96
CA ALA A 700 31.49 -33.93 -39.68
C ALA A 700 30.48 -32.82 -39.39
N PHE A 701 30.77 -31.54 -39.68
CA PHE A 701 29.88 -30.42 -39.57
C PHE A 701 28.65 -30.55 -40.46
N LYS A 702 28.82 -31.00 -41.70
CA LYS A 702 27.70 -31.27 -42.60
C LYS A 702 26.75 -32.32 -41.98
N LYS A 703 27.28 -33.41 -41.44
CA LYS A 703 26.51 -34.43 -40.78
C LYS A 703 25.77 -33.95 -39.54
N THR A 704 26.33 -32.95 -38.81
CA THR A 704 25.70 -32.35 -37.65
C THR A 704 24.59 -31.37 -38.04
N SER A 705 24.78 -30.54 -39.08
CA SER A 705 23.78 -29.60 -39.58
C SER A 705 22.54 -30.32 -40.17
N ASP A 706 22.73 -31.54 -40.75
CA ASP A 706 21.64 -32.35 -41.25
C ASP A 706 20.68 -32.90 -40.14
N GLN A 707 21.05 -32.71 -38.87
CA GLN A 707 20.17 -33.01 -37.71
C GLN A 707 19.13 -31.96 -37.44
N TYR A 708 19.29 -30.77 -37.99
CA TYR A 708 18.35 -29.66 -37.83
C TYR A 708 17.53 -29.48 -39.11
N LYS A 709 16.22 -29.23 -38.91
CA LYS A 709 15.37 -28.77 -39.98
C LYS A 709 15.37 -27.26 -40.04
N TYR A 710 15.89 -26.68 -41.14
CA TYR A 710 16.05 -25.24 -41.36
C TYR A 710 15.61 -24.84 -42.75
#